data_60a56aef9d0ca9c22bf9e5bed2309141
#
_entry.id   60a56aef9d0ca9c22bf9e5bed2309141
#
_cell.length_a   1.000
_cell.length_b   1.000
_cell.length_c   1.000
_cell.angle_alpha   90.00
_cell.angle_beta   90.00
_cell.angle_gamma   90.00
#
_symmetry.space_group_name_H-M   'P 1'
#
loop_
_entity.id
_entity.type
_entity.pdbx_description
1 polymer ?
#
loop_
_entity_poly.entity_id
_entity_poly.type
_entity_poly.pdbx_seq_one_letter_code
_entity_poly.pdbx_strand_id
1 'polypeptide(L)'
;MSKSHFLLCSIAVLLFLTGLSASAQVLSFNGKVIDKTGQPVIGAAVVNTSDRSVGTITDVDGTFTLAAAKGDILEISSLGYTTTKVTVGESGDITVILQEDSEFLSEAVVVGYGTIKKKDLTGAVASVSDKDLKDTPVANVGQALQGKVSGVYILDSGKPGDNVTMKIRGLGTINDSDPLVVIDGVPTDLGLTSLNTADIDRIDVLKDASATAIYGSRGANGVVMVTTKRGSNGDGKVSVNANWAIQNVTYIPEMLDAAGFAAYSNDMLSNAGLATNPAWSNPETLGKGTDWINEILHTGKMQNYTVSYSGGNEKARYYISGGFLDQKGIVKTVGYRRFTFQNNNDAQVLKWLKFSNNITFSADVKESGSYSISSAMNALPTQEVKNADGSWSGPEGTSYWYGDVRNPVGPLYTNSNKTNGYNFLGNISAEITFAKWLRFKSTFGYDAKMWFNDNISYAYDYKPSAVEETTRYQDSNKAFTYLWDNYFTFDHTFKGKHSLNVMAGTSAQWNDASGINATKAGFLFSNVHEFDNGTVNKSIGGASSDWAMMSFMARLNYSYDDRYLLTATMRRDGSSRFGPSHRWGNFPSASAAWRLSKENWFPKNILVNDIKLRAGYGVTGNDKIGSYAYIQTYNTGTYIFGDDIVTTLMAKSMANPSIHWEEVRQANIGLDLSMWQSRVNLSVDAYLKNTADMLVKAAIPITSGYEDTTTTYTNAGKVRNSGFEFTLNTINFDSTGDGFRWETSLTATWNRNKIVSLNSDTPLYQNETGGAYITMQKNGKPINVFYGYVADGIFQTHEEVDNHAFQENSTAPGDIRFKDLNNDGVINEEDRTIIGNPNPDWLFSMTNNFYFKGFDLTVFLQGVTGNEIFNAVGIGNEGMASAHNQTASVKYRWTGYGTSTSMPRAVYGDPNHNARISDRFVENGSYLRVKNITLGYTFPKTLLKKANIDSARIFLSCENALTLTNYSGFDPEVGINGIDWNIYPLSRTFSLGLNFNF
;
A
#
# COMPACT_ATOMS: atom_id res chain seq x y z
N MET A 1 69.10 20.02 -51.47
CA MET A 1 68.70 20.51 -50.15
C MET A 1 68.88 19.39 -49.15
N SER A 2 69.66 19.48 -48.51
CA SER A 2 70.72 19.86 -47.57
C SER A 2 70.70 18.90 -46.37
N LYS A 3 71.80 18.12 -46.25
CA LYS A 3 72.08 17.17 -45.18
C LYS A 3 72.14 17.74 -43.75
N SER A 4 71.86 19.03 -43.58
CA SER A 4 71.93 19.74 -42.30
C SER A 4 70.67 19.63 -41.41
N HIS A 5 69.53 19.25 -41.96
CA HIS A 5 68.31 19.06 -41.18
C HIS A 5 68.17 17.71 -40.52
N PHE A 6 68.90 16.68 -41.02
CA PHE A 6 68.87 15.33 -40.43
C PHE A 6 69.78 15.28 -39.20
N LEU A 7 70.81 16.14 -39.10
CA LEU A 7 71.71 16.17 -37.92
C LEU A 7 71.07 16.93 -36.73
N LEU A 8 70.26 17.95 -36.97
CA LEU A 8 69.54 18.68 -35.91
C LEU A 8 68.40 17.86 -35.29
N CYS A 9 67.73 17.00 -36.05
CA CYS A 9 66.69 16.13 -35.52
C CYS A 9 67.29 14.95 -34.72
N SER A 10 68.45 14.49 -35.08
CA SER A 10 69.18 13.42 -34.34
C SER A 10 69.79 13.90 -33.04
N ILE A 11 70.19 15.17 -32.93
CA ILE A 11 70.69 15.78 -31.72
C ILE A 11 69.51 16.13 -30.77
N ALA A 12 68.37 16.51 -31.28
CA ALA A 12 67.16 16.75 -30.47
C ALA A 12 66.58 15.47 -29.88
N VAL A 13 66.69 14.33 -30.61
CA VAL A 13 66.22 13.02 -30.08
C VAL A 13 67.26 12.45 -29.08
N LEU A 14 68.56 12.74 -29.22
CA LEU A 14 69.56 12.32 -28.25
C LEU A 14 69.52 13.17 -26.96
N LEU A 15 69.08 14.43 -27.01
CA LEU A 15 68.91 15.33 -25.86
C LEU A 15 67.61 15.01 -25.11
N PHE A 16 66.61 14.39 -25.78
CA PHE A 16 65.39 13.93 -25.13
C PHE A 16 65.56 12.55 -24.43
N LEU A 17 66.62 11.79 -24.72
CA LEU A 17 66.86 10.50 -24.09
C LEU A 17 67.84 10.58 -22.88
N THR A 18 68.33 11.77 -22.54
CA THR A 18 69.08 12.06 -21.31
C THR A 18 68.37 12.93 -20.35
N GLY A 19 67.03 12.88 -20.37
CA GLY A 19 66.15 13.39 -19.29
C GLY A 19 66.41 12.58 -18.06
N LEU A 20 67.12 13.15 -17.08
CA LEU A 20 67.38 12.61 -15.76
C LEU A 20 66.04 11.94 -15.24
N SER A 21 66.17 10.61 -15.08
CA SER A 21 65.26 9.89 -14.14
C SER A 21 65.63 10.39 -12.75
N ALA A 22 64.98 11.43 -12.31
CA ALA A 22 64.86 11.66 -10.87
C ALA A 22 64.03 10.47 -10.36
N SER A 23 64.67 9.41 -9.93
CA SER A 23 64.01 8.36 -9.14
C SER A 23 63.50 9.05 -7.91
N ALA A 24 62.19 9.36 -7.87
CA ALA A 24 61.54 9.66 -6.64
C ALA A 24 61.84 8.46 -5.71
N GLN A 25 62.48 8.71 -4.60
CA GLN A 25 62.78 7.73 -3.59
C GLN A 25 61.44 7.29 -3.03
N VAL A 26 60.92 6.15 -3.47
CA VAL A 26 59.69 5.54 -2.93
C VAL A 26 60.07 5.09 -1.51
N LEU A 27 59.67 5.87 -0.54
CA LEU A 27 59.81 5.55 0.88
C LEU A 27 58.63 4.68 1.31
N SER A 28 58.94 3.67 2.12
CA SER A 28 57.91 2.92 2.86
C SER A 28 57.32 3.86 3.91
N PHE A 29 56.06 4.22 3.74
CA PHE A 29 55.35 5.17 4.60
C PHE A 29 54.47 4.38 5.55
N ASN A 30 54.63 4.62 6.86
CA ASN A 30 53.84 3.97 7.90
C ASN A 30 52.78 4.95 8.43
N GLY A 31 51.58 4.43 8.72
CA GLY A 31 50.54 5.24 9.31
C GLY A 31 49.66 4.44 10.26
N LYS A 32 48.90 5.15 11.05
CA LYS A 32 47.87 4.61 11.95
C LYS A 32 46.54 5.30 11.71
N VAL A 33 45.48 4.52 11.55
CA VAL A 33 44.11 5.02 11.42
C VAL A 33 43.35 4.72 12.70
N ILE A 34 42.86 5.76 13.34
CA ILE A 34 42.05 5.68 14.56
C ILE A 34 40.73 6.41 14.40
N ASP A 35 39.75 6.09 15.24
CA ASP A 35 38.51 6.85 15.36
C ASP A 35 38.63 8.04 16.32
N LYS A 36 37.56 8.84 16.50
CA LYS A 36 37.53 9.96 17.43
C LYS A 36 37.73 9.58 18.90
N THR A 37 37.53 8.30 19.24
CA THR A 37 37.69 7.79 20.59
C THR A 37 39.13 7.26 20.84
N GLY A 38 39.97 7.29 19.79
CA GLY A 38 41.32 6.79 19.81
C GLY A 38 41.44 5.29 19.60
N GLN A 39 40.36 4.60 19.22
CA GLN A 39 40.38 3.17 18.90
C GLN A 39 40.88 2.93 17.46
N PRO A 40 41.64 1.85 17.23
CA PRO A 40 42.14 1.53 15.90
C PRO A 40 40.99 1.19 14.93
N VAL A 41 41.04 1.74 13.72
CA VAL A 41 40.09 1.38 12.64
C VAL A 41 40.72 0.26 11.81
N ILE A 42 40.22 -0.97 12.02
CA ILE A 42 40.71 -2.19 11.40
C ILE A 42 40.16 -2.31 9.99
N GLY A 43 41.00 -2.71 9.02
CA GLY A 43 40.55 -2.97 7.65
C GLY A 43 40.19 -1.70 6.84
N ALA A 44 40.63 -0.52 7.29
CA ALA A 44 40.51 0.69 6.50
C ALA A 44 41.37 0.60 5.23
N ALA A 45 40.77 0.84 4.07
CA ALA A 45 41.49 0.88 2.81
C ALA A 45 42.28 2.20 2.71
N VAL A 46 43.56 2.11 2.38
CA VAL A 46 44.48 3.23 2.15
C VAL A 46 44.97 3.13 0.72
N VAL A 47 44.58 4.07 -0.14
CA VAL A 47 44.89 4.07 -1.57
C VAL A 47 45.64 5.35 -1.94
N ASN A 48 46.75 5.21 -2.69
CA ASN A 48 47.41 6.38 -3.25
C ASN A 48 46.60 6.91 -4.45
N THR A 49 46.17 8.16 -4.38
CA THR A 49 45.32 8.75 -5.45
C THR A 49 46.15 9.09 -6.70
N SER A 50 47.50 9.22 -6.57
CA SER A 50 48.40 9.45 -7.68
C SER A 50 48.71 8.17 -8.49
N ASP A 51 48.72 7.01 -7.81
CA ASP A 51 48.79 5.68 -8.41
C ASP A 51 47.85 4.72 -7.69
N ARG A 52 46.65 4.53 -8.22
CA ARG A 52 45.59 3.68 -7.64
C ARG A 52 45.92 2.17 -7.61
N SER A 53 47.02 1.73 -8.23
CA SER A 53 47.52 0.36 -8.10
C SER A 53 48.26 0.12 -6.79
N VAL A 54 48.61 1.20 -6.10
CA VAL A 54 49.29 1.19 -4.80
C VAL A 54 48.27 1.43 -3.70
N GLY A 55 47.93 0.36 -2.97
CA GLY A 55 46.98 0.41 -1.86
C GLY A 55 47.27 -0.68 -0.83
N THR A 56 46.80 -0.47 0.39
CA THR A 56 46.90 -1.41 1.50
C THR A 56 45.65 -1.30 2.40
N ILE A 57 45.55 -2.20 3.36
CA ILE A 57 44.50 -2.15 4.42
C ILE A 57 45.14 -2.09 5.80
N THR A 58 44.49 -1.43 6.75
CA THR A 58 44.98 -1.36 8.13
C THR A 58 44.84 -2.71 8.85
N ASP A 59 45.81 -3.04 9.68
CA ASP A 59 45.83 -4.24 10.53
C ASP A 59 44.94 -4.10 11.80
N VAL A 60 45.08 -5.09 12.73
CA VAL A 60 44.29 -5.13 13.98
C VAL A 60 44.58 -3.98 14.95
N ASP A 61 45.75 -3.33 14.82
CA ASP A 61 46.16 -2.17 15.60
C ASP A 61 45.87 -0.85 14.88
N GLY A 62 45.22 -0.92 13.71
CA GLY A 62 44.90 0.21 12.84
C GLY A 62 46.10 0.73 12.08
N THR A 63 47.22 -0.02 12.01
CA THR A 63 48.45 0.40 11.35
C THR A 63 48.50 -0.06 9.90
N PHE A 64 49.17 0.71 9.05
CA PHE A 64 49.37 0.37 7.63
C PHE A 64 50.76 0.80 7.20
N THR A 65 51.27 0.10 6.17
CA THR A 65 52.49 0.43 5.47
C THR A 65 52.23 0.49 3.99
N LEU A 66 52.56 1.58 3.33
CA LEU A 66 52.32 1.81 1.91
C LEU A 66 53.52 2.47 1.26
N ALA A 67 53.83 2.12 0.01
CA ALA A 67 54.81 2.80 -0.79
C ALA A 67 54.24 4.13 -1.31
N ALA A 68 54.81 5.27 -0.89
CA ALA A 68 54.35 6.58 -1.31
C ALA A 68 55.49 7.59 -1.43
N ALA A 69 55.35 8.57 -2.31
CA ALA A 69 56.28 9.67 -2.45
C ALA A 69 55.77 10.93 -1.70
N LYS A 70 56.69 11.80 -1.30
CA LYS A 70 56.32 13.10 -0.72
C LYS A 70 55.40 13.87 -1.66
N GLY A 71 54.28 14.35 -1.17
CA GLY A 71 53.26 15.08 -1.93
C GLY A 71 52.14 14.21 -2.49
N ASP A 72 52.25 12.87 -2.39
CA ASP A 72 51.18 11.97 -2.76
C ASP A 72 49.97 12.20 -1.83
N ILE A 73 48.77 12.03 -2.36
CA ILE A 73 47.53 12.09 -1.59
C ILE A 73 47.05 10.68 -1.34
N LEU A 74 46.99 10.28 -0.07
CA LEU A 74 46.39 9.03 0.36
C LEU A 74 44.90 9.25 0.65
N GLU A 75 44.07 8.46 0.03
CA GLU A 75 42.62 8.38 0.31
C GLU A 75 42.37 7.21 1.27
N ILE A 76 41.90 7.51 2.48
CA ILE A 76 41.63 6.54 3.52
C ILE A 76 40.13 6.41 3.69
N SER A 77 39.63 5.21 3.46
CA SER A 77 38.18 4.91 3.57
C SER A 77 37.98 3.65 4.40
N SER A 78 36.92 3.66 5.20
CA SER A 78 36.44 2.49 5.93
C SER A 78 34.93 2.55 6.02
N LEU A 79 34.26 1.39 6.01
CA LEU A 79 32.83 1.32 6.11
C LEU A 79 32.37 1.88 7.46
N GLY A 80 31.43 2.84 7.42
CA GLY A 80 30.99 3.56 8.62
C GLY A 80 31.83 4.77 9.01
N TYR A 81 32.77 5.18 8.14
CA TYR A 81 33.57 6.39 8.33
C TYR A 81 33.60 7.26 7.08
N THR A 82 33.66 8.57 7.26
CA THR A 82 33.84 9.53 6.17
C THR A 82 35.22 9.39 5.55
N THR A 83 35.29 9.19 4.24
CA THR A 83 36.53 9.11 3.49
C THR A 83 37.40 10.35 3.70
N THR A 84 38.63 10.18 4.14
CA THR A 84 39.56 11.27 4.44
C THR A 84 40.73 11.25 3.50
N LYS A 85 41.19 12.42 3.00
CA LYS A 85 42.36 12.56 2.15
C LYS A 85 43.47 13.23 2.94
N VAL A 86 44.68 12.65 2.86
CA VAL A 86 45.86 13.15 3.59
C VAL A 86 47.03 13.20 2.64
N THR A 87 47.76 14.31 2.66
CA THR A 87 48.97 14.48 1.85
C THR A 87 50.18 13.94 2.61
N VAL A 88 50.99 13.10 1.94
CA VAL A 88 52.20 12.53 2.48
C VAL A 88 53.26 13.62 2.73
N GLY A 89 53.65 13.78 4.00
CA GLY A 89 54.65 14.76 4.45
C GLY A 89 56.10 14.26 4.42
N GLU A 90 57.02 14.98 5.11
CA GLU A 90 58.42 14.61 5.24
C GLU A 90 58.69 13.59 6.36
N SER A 91 57.82 13.44 7.33
CA SER A 91 57.91 12.45 8.40
C SER A 91 57.27 11.14 8.00
N GLY A 92 57.95 10.01 8.28
CA GLY A 92 57.52 8.66 7.89
C GLY A 92 56.33 8.07 8.63
N ASP A 93 55.76 8.75 9.66
CA ASP A 93 54.63 8.26 10.45
C ASP A 93 53.49 9.28 10.46
N ILE A 94 52.26 8.82 10.19
CA ILE A 94 51.04 9.65 10.24
C ILE A 94 49.97 8.97 11.04
N THR A 95 49.26 9.75 11.86
CA THR A 95 48.01 9.30 12.51
C THR A 95 46.81 9.99 11.83
N VAL A 96 45.92 9.19 11.27
CA VAL A 96 44.69 9.68 10.63
C VAL A 96 43.49 9.38 11.51
N ILE A 97 42.74 10.43 11.86
CA ILE A 97 41.50 10.29 12.62
C ILE A 97 40.36 10.26 11.62
N LEU A 98 39.71 9.10 11.46
CA LEU A 98 38.50 8.99 10.69
C LEU A 98 37.33 9.45 11.52
N GLN A 99 36.46 10.24 10.88
CA GLN A 99 35.15 10.61 11.46
C GLN A 99 34.16 9.53 11.09
N GLU A 100 33.40 9.02 12.08
CA GLU A 100 32.29 8.12 11.82
C GLU A 100 31.35 8.77 10.79
N ASP A 101 31.02 8.01 9.75
CA ASP A 101 30.02 8.46 8.78
C ASP A 101 28.67 8.45 9.46
N SER A 102 28.16 9.63 9.74
CA SER A 102 26.92 9.83 10.50
C SER A 102 25.68 9.34 9.74
N GLU A 103 25.77 9.07 8.44
CA GLU A 103 24.64 8.56 7.65
C GLU A 103 24.30 7.10 7.97
N PHE A 104 25.28 6.24 8.26
CA PHE A 104 25.03 4.80 8.50
C PHE A 104 24.74 4.45 9.98
N LEU A 105 25.21 5.24 10.95
CA LEU A 105 25.05 4.96 12.39
C LEU A 105 24.08 5.86 13.13
N SER A 106 23.59 6.90 12.48
CA SER A 106 22.67 7.87 13.06
C SER A 106 21.30 7.94 12.37
N GLU A 107 20.86 6.90 11.69
CA GLU A 107 19.50 6.86 11.17
C GLU A 107 18.53 7.05 12.35
N ALA A 108 18.06 8.29 12.51
CA ALA A 108 17.13 8.65 13.55
C ALA A 108 15.73 8.26 13.08
N VAL A 109 15.05 7.38 13.79
CA VAL A 109 13.68 6.95 13.53
C VAL A 109 12.73 7.79 14.34
N VAL A 110 11.65 8.27 13.73
CA VAL A 110 10.59 8.97 14.45
C VAL A 110 9.72 7.92 15.14
N VAL A 111 9.62 7.99 16.46
CA VAL A 111 8.76 7.10 17.25
C VAL A 111 7.85 7.97 18.10
N GLY A 112 6.64 8.16 17.65
CA GLY A 112 5.67 9.00 18.32
C GLY A 112 6.14 10.46 18.45
N TYR A 113 6.18 10.97 19.65
CA TYR A 113 6.50 12.37 19.97
C TYR A 113 8.00 12.66 20.07
N GLY A 114 8.86 11.80 19.50
CA GLY A 114 10.32 12.00 19.56
C GLY A 114 11.06 11.21 18.50
N THR A 115 12.33 11.54 18.32
CA THR A 115 13.26 10.80 17.46
C THR A 115 14.19 9.96 18.33
N ILE A 116 14.37 8.69 17.97
CA ILE A 116 15.27 7.74 18.62
C ILE A 116 16.25 7.23 17.58
N LYS A 117 17.51 7.03 17.93
CA LYS A 117 18.47 6.41 17.04
C LYS A 117 18.03 4.96 16.75
N LYS A 118 18.11 4.51 15.51
CA LYS A 118 17.71 3.14 15.10
C LYS A 118 18.36 2.07 15.96
N LYS A 119 19.62 2.28 16.36
CA LYS A 119 20.34 1.38 17.26
C LYS A 119 19.71 1.23 18.65
N ASP A 120 19.00 2.26 19.13
CA ASP A 120 18.44 2.33 20.47
C ASP A 120 16.95 1.90 20.52
N LEU A 121 16.39 1.52 19.38
CA LEU A 121 15.02 1.01 19.30
C LEU A 121 14.90 -0.34 20.01
N THR A 122 13.88 -0.46 20.84
CA THR A 122 13.50 -1.69 21.55
C THR A 122 12.31 -2.40 20.89
N GLY A 123 11.54 -1.67 20.08
CA GLY A 123 10.38 -2.17 19.35
C GLY A 123 10.67 -2.53 17.88
N ALA A 124 9.71 -3.21 17.23
CA ALA A 124 9.76 -3.55 15.81
C ALA A 124 9.30 -2.36 14.95
N VAL A 125 10.26 -1.69 14.34
CA VAL A 125 10.05 -0.56 13.43
C VAL A 125 10.79 -0.81 12.13
N ALA A 126 10.13 -0.58 11.00
CA ALA A 126 10.74 -0.63 9.68
C ALA A 126 10.68 0.75 9.02
N SER A 127 11.77 1.15 8.38
CA SER A 127 11.90 2.46 7.73
C SER A 127 12.17 2.28 6.24
N VAL A 128 11.52 3.10 5.42
CA VAL A 128 11.73 3.24 3.97
C VAL A 128 12.16 4.68 3.72
N SER A 129 13.34 4.86 3.14
CA SER A 129 13.95 6.17 2.90
C SER A 129 13.50 6.79 1.56
N ASP A 130 13.81 8.08 1.35
CA ASP A 130 13.56 8.75 0.07
C ASP A 130 14.33 8.08 -1.09
N LYS A 131 15.50 7.49 -0.83
CA LYS A 131 16.26 6.73 -1.82
C LYS A 131 15.47 5.51 -2.31
N ASP A 132 14.84 4.77 -1.40
CA ASP A 132 14.02 3.60 -1.74
C ASP A 132 12.75 3.98 -2.50
N LEU A 133 12.23 5.20 -2.28
CA LEU A 133 11.02 5.72 -2.92
C LEU A 133 11.30 6.27 -4.33
N LYS A 134 12.47 6.90 -4.55
CA LYS A 134 12.86 7.51 -5.84
C LYS A 134 12.96 6.52 -7.00
N ASP A 135 13.30 5.27 -6.70
CA ASP A 135 13.47 4.22 -7.71
C ASP A 135 12.13 3.62 -8.17
N THR A 136 11.01 4.08 -7.60
CA THR A 136 9.65 3.63 -7.95
C THR A 136 8.78 4.83 -8.29
N PRO A 137 8.70 5.24 -9.57
CA PRO A 137 7.97 6.44 -10.00
C PRO A 137 6.45 6.21 -10.04
N VAL A 138 5.83 6.06 -8.88
CA VAL A 138 4.39 5.81 -8.71
C VAL A 138 3.61 7.09 -8.35
N ALA A 139 2.32 7.10 -8.65
CA ALA A 139 1.43 8.23 -8.35
C ALA A 139 1.04 8.32 -6.86
N ASN A 140 1.05 7.19 -6.15
CA ASN A 140 0.59 7.04 -4.78
C ASN A 140 1.72 6.54 -3.86
N VAL A 141 1.90 7.20 -2.73
CA VAL A 141 2.90 6.85 -1.71
C VAL A 141 2.70 5.44 -1.15
N GLY A 142 1.46 4.98 -1.04
CA GLY A 142 1.15 3.61 -0.61
C GLY A 142 1.67 2.54 -1.58
N GLN A 143 1.59 2.79 -2.89
CA GLN A 143 2.17 1.92 -3.93
C GLN A 143 3.69 1.80 -3.76
N ALA A 144 4.36 2.91 -3.42
CA ALA A 144 5.81 2.93 -3.21
C ALA A 144 6.27 2.07 -2.01
N LEU A 145 5.38 1.82 -1.04
CA LEU A 145 5.66 0.96 0.14
C LEU A 145 5.42 -0.52 -0.12
N GLN A 146 4.67 -0.88 -1.17
CA GLN A 146 4.26 -2.26 -1.43
C GLN A 146 5.49 -3.17 -1.56
N GLY A 147 5.53 -4.24 -0.74
CA GLY A 147 6.60 -5.22 -0.70
C GLY A 147 7.93 -4.74 -0.08
N LYS A 148 8.08 -3.47 0.32
CA LYS A 148 9.35 -2.96 0.88
C LYS A 148 9.48 -3.17 2.39
N VAL A 149 8.40 -3.50 3.08
CA VAL A 149 8.35 -3.64 4.54
C VAL A 149 7.80 -5.02 4.91
N SER A 150 8.58 -5.80 5.68
CA SER A 150 8.09 -7.07 6.23
C SER A 150 6.91 -6.86 7.19
N GLY A 151 5.94 -7.78 7.19
CA GLY A 151 4.74 -7.67 8.02
C GLY A 151 3.67 -6.73 7.50
N VAL A 152 3.86 -6.10 6.33
CA VAL A 152 2.90 -5.18 5.71
C VAL A 152 2.38 -5.77 4.41
N TYR A 153 1.07 -5.94 4.34
CA TYR A 153 0.35 -6.35 3.14
C TYR A 153 -0.38 -5.16 2.54
N ILE A 154 -0.07 -4.83 1.31
CA ILE A 154 -0.65 -3.69 0.59
C ILE A 154 -1.28 -4.22 -0.70
N LEU A 155 -2.55 -3.87 -0.89
CA LEU A 155 -3.31 -4.12 -2.11
C LEU A 155 -3.58 -2.79 -2.81
N ASP A 156 -3.26 -2.75 -4.10
CA ASP A 156 -3.51 -1.60 -4.96
C ASP A 156 -4.62 -1.92 -5.95
N SER A 157 -5.66 -1.08 -6.00
CA SER A 157 -6.74 -1.25 -6.97
C SER A 157 -6.32 -0.98 -8.41
N GLY A 158 -5.16 -0.34 -8.63
CA GLY A 158 -4.70 0.13 -9.95
C GLY A 158 -5.50 1.31 -10.53
N LYS A 159 -6.61 1.71 -9.90
CA LYS A 159 -7.46 2.80 -10.36
C LYS A 159 -6.88 4.17 -9.99
N PRO A 160 -6.78 5.11 -10.93
CA PRO A 160 -6.29 6.47 -10.67
C PRO A 160 -7.03 7.16 -9.52
N GLY A 161 -6.27 7.69 -8.56
CA GLY A 161 -6.79 8.44 -7.41
C GLY A 161 -7.40 7.61 -6.29
N ASP A 162 -7.34 6.26 -6.36
CA ASP A 162 -7.75 5.41 -5.25
C ASP A 162 -6.63 5.28 -4.20
N ASN A 163 -7.03 5.07 -2.95
CA ASN A 163 -6.12 4.71 -1.89
C ASN A 163 -5.78 3.22 -1.95
N VAL A 164 -4.59 2.87 -1.50
CA VAL A 164 -4.24 1.47 -1.26
C VAL A 164 -4.89 0.96 0.02
N THR A 165 -5.24 -0.32 0.06
CA THR A 165 -5.60 -1.02 1.29
C THR A 165 -4.33 -1.55 1.95
N MET A 166 -4.11 -1.25 3.24
CA MET A 166 -2.91 -1.64 3.96
C MET A 166 -3.25 -2.41 5.24
N LYS A 167 -2.57 -3.53 5.46
CA LYS A 167 -2.73 -4.34 6.68
C LYS A 167 -1.36 -4.64 7.29
N ILE A 168 -1.25 -4.49 8.61
CA ILE A 168 -0.01 -4.75 9.35
C ILE A 168 -0.22 -5.95 10.27
N ARG A 169 0.57 -7.03 10.05
CA ARG A 169 0.50 -8.29 10.81
C ARG A 169 -0.87 -8.95 10.75
N GLY A 170 -1.47 -8.97 9.55
CA GLY A 170 -2.75 -9.61 9.27
C GLY A 170 -3.97 -8.84 9.74
N LEU A 171 -5.15 -9.44 9.54
CA LEU A 171 -6.43 -8.88 9.96
C LEU A 171 -6.61 -9.00 11.46
N GLY A 172 -6.68 -7.88 12.18
CA GLY A 172 -6.87 -7.85 13.63
C GLY A 172 -8.33 -7.85 14.07
N THR A 173 -9.23 -7.43 13.18
CA THR A 173 -10.68 -7.33 13.43
C THR A 173 -11.44 -7.62 12.15
N ILE A 174 -12.71 -7.96 12.24
CA ILE A 174 -13.63 -8.08 11.09
C ILE A 174 -14.12 -6.72 10.59
N ASN A 175 -13.86 -5.63 11.33
CA ASN A 175 -14.16 -4.25 10.95
C ASN A 175 -12.98 -3.60 10.19
N ASP A 176 -12.92 -2.26 10.23
CA ASP A 176 -11.78 -1.52 9.69
C ASP A 176 -10.49 -1.83 10.46
N SER A 177 -9.57 -2.50 9.79
CA SER A 177 -8.25 -2.88 10.30
C SER A 177 -7.11 -2.11 9.62
N ASP A 178 -7.39 -0.95 9.00
CA ASP A 178 -6.36 -0.10 8.42
C ASP A 178 -5.49 0.56 9.50
N PRO A 179 -4.17 0.68 9.27
CA PRO A 179 -3.27 1.34 10.21
C PRO A 179 -3.58 2.84 10.31
N LEU A 180 -3.15 3.44 11.41
CA LEU A 180 -3.16 4.89 11.55
C LEU A 180 -2.08 5.51 10.67
N VAL A 181 -2.43 6.50 9.87
CA VAL A 181 -1.47 7.33 9.14
C VAL A 181 -1.17 8.59 9.95
N VAL A 182 0.11 8.91 10.12
CA VAL A 182 0.58 10.12 10.82
C VAL A 182 1.53 10.86 9.89
N ILE A 183 1.20 12.08 9.50
CA ILE A 183 2.03 12.91 8.61
C ILE A 183 2.59 14.08 9.42
N ASP A 184 3.92 14.17 9.51
CA ASP A 184 4.65 15.17 10.27
C ASP A 184 4.14 15.36 11.72
N GLY A 185 3.67 14.25 12.34
CA GLY A 185 3.15 14.21 13.68
C GLY A 185 1.65 14.46 13.82
N VAL A 186 0.92 14.73 12.74
CA VAL A 186 -0.55 14.86 12.74
C VAL A 186 -1.19 13.55 12.34
N PRO A 187 -1.96 12.87 13.21
CA PRO A 187 -2.78 11.74 12.85
C PRO A 187 -3.89 12.17 11.87
N THR A 188 -4.03 11.46 10.77
CA THR A 188 -4.95 11.84 9.69
C THR A 188 -5.68 10.63 9.14
N ASP A 189 -6.90 10.86 8.66
CA ASP A 189 -7.66 9.92 7.84
C ASP A 189 -7.55 10.27 6.33
N LEU A 190 -6.67 11.23 5.99
CA LEU A 190 -6.27 11.48 4.61
C LEU A 190 -5.52 10.27 4.06
N GLY A 191 -5.91 9.81 2.90
CA GLY A 191 -5.17 8.76 2.22
C GLY A 191 -3.78 9.21 1.80
N LEU A 192 -2.87 8.25 1.64
CA LEU A 192 -1.52 8.49 1.11
C LEU A 192 -1.50 9.04 -0.32
N THR A 193 -2.65 8.99 -1.02
CA THR A 193 -2.84 9.60 -2.35
C THR A 193 -2.79 11.13 -2.36
N SER A 194 -3.04 11.79 -1.23
CA SER A 194 -2.97 13.26 -1.13
C SER A 194 -1.53 13.80 -1.12
N LEU A 195 -0.54 12.94 -0.90
CA LEU A 195 0.87 13.31 -0.80
C LEU A 195 1.61 13.14 -2.13
N ASN A 196 2.60 14.00 -2.35
CA ASN A 196 3.55 13.83 -3.44
C ASN A 196 4.74 12.99 -2.96
N THR A 197 5.06 11.91 -3.66
CA THR A 197 6.19 11.01 -3.33
C THR A 197 7.53 11.73 -3.29
N ALA A 198 7.72 12.77 -4.11
CA ALA A 198 8.94 13.57 -4.15
C ALA A 198 9.17 14.41 -2.89
N ASP A 199 8.12 14.71 -2.11
CA ASP A 199 8.21 15.52 -0.88
C ASP A 199 8.50 14.68 0.37
N ILE A 200 8.57 13.36 0.25
CA ILE A 200 8.77 12.46 1.39
C ILE A 200 10.26 12.27 1.64
N ASP A 201 10.66 12.42 2.90
CA ASP A 201 11.99 12.10 3.39
C ASP A 201 12.10 10.62 3.76
N ARG A 202 11.11 10.13 4.54
CA ARG A 202 11.01 8.72 4.89
C ARG A 202 9.64 8.34 5.42
N ILE A 203 9.41 7.02 5.47
CA ILE A 203 8.21 6.42 6.04
C ILE A 203 8.65 5.37 7.06
N ASP A 204 8.20 5.54 8.32
CA ASP A 204 8.47 4.61 9.40
C ASP A 204 7.18 3.85 9.73
N VAL A 205 7.25 2.51 9.72
CA VAL A 205 6.11 1.64 10.03
C VAL A 205 6.32 1.02 11.40
N LEU A 206 5.47 1.40 12.36
CA LEU A 206 5.45 0.88 13.72
C LEU A 206 4.54 -0.35 13.76
N LYS A 207 5.11 -1.52 14.05
CA LYS A 207 4.41 -2.82 13.88
C LYS A 207 4.02 -3.48 15.20
N ASP A 208 4.68 -3.16 16.30
CA ASP A 208 4.40 -3.77 17.60
C ASP A 208 3.77 -2.80 18.60
N ALA A 209 3.12 -3.35 19.62
CA ALA A 209 2.44 -2.54 20.62
C ALA A 209 3.40 -1.65 21.45
N SER A 210 4.68 -1.99 21.59
CA SER A 210 5.63 -1.15 22.32
C SER A 210 5.96 0.14 21.57
N ALA A 211 6.02 0.07 20.23
CA ALA A 211 6.21 1.23 19.38
C ALA A 211 4.91 2.04 19.17
N THR A 212 3.74 1.36 19.10
CA THR A 212 2.46 2.00 18.76
C THR A 212 1.68 2.48 19.97
N ALA A 213 1.97 1.99 21.20
CA ALA A 213 1.23 2.36 22.43
C ALA A 213 1.23 3.88 22.72
N ILE A 214 2.20 4.62 22.25
CA ILE A 214 2.21 6.09 22.38
C ILE A 214 1.06 6.75 21.59
N TYR A 215 0.51 6.07 20.55
CA TYR A 215 -0.68 6.45 19.81
C TYR A 215 -1.97 5.83 20.40
N GLY A 216 -1.82 5.00 21.44
CA GLY A 216 -2.92 4.46 22.27
C GLY A 216 -3.97 3.74 21.45
N SER A 217 -5.20 4.23 21.56
CA SER A 217 -6.39 3.68 20.93
C SER A 217 -6.38 3.68 19.40
N ARG A 218 -5.58 4.50 18.76
CA ARG A 218 -5.48 4.56 17.30
C ARG A 218 -4.33 3.69 16.75
N GLY A 219 -3.48 3.13 17.65
CA GLY A 219 -2.32 2.32 17.27
C GLY A 219 -2.55 0.81 17.14
N ALA A 220 -3.77 0.29 17.36
CA ALA A 220 -4.08 -1.14 17.41
C ALA A 220 -3.72 -1.92 16.13
N ASN A 221 -3.91 -1.29 14.98
CA ASN A 221 -3.64 -1.89 13.67
C ASN A 221 -2.27 -1.52 13.09
N GLY A 222 -1.39 -0.93 13.93
CA GLY A 222 -0.11 -0.38 13.51
C GLY A 222 -0.19 1.10 13.14
N VAL A 223 0.97 1.73 12.95
CA VAL A 223 1.07 3.15 12.60
C VAL A 223 2.05 3.33 11.45
N VAL A 224 1.64 4.09 10.44
CA VAL A 224 2.47 4.51 9.31
C VAL A 224 2.80 5.98 9.49
N MET A 225 4.05 6.26 9.80
CA MET A 225 4.54 7.62 10.02
C MET A 225 5.24 8.12 8.77
N VAL A 226 4.70 9.18 8.19
CA VAL A 226 5.28 9.85 7.02
C VAL A 226 5.96 11.12 7.49
N THR A 227 7.25 11.22 7.21
CA THR A 227 8.04 12.44 7.44
C THR A 227 8.32 13.10 6.11
N THR A 228 7.92 14.35 5.96
CA THR A 228 8.18 15.12 4.75
C THR A 228 9.54 15.83 4.81
N LYS A 229 10.09 16.16 3.64
CA LYS A 229 11.38 16.82 3.51
C LYS A 229 11.43 18.18 4.22
N ARG A 230 12.58 18.49 4.79
CA ARG A 230 12.87 19.74 5.49
C ARG A 230 14.09 20.43 4.90
N GLY A 231 14.24 21.71 5.16
CA GLY A 231 15.47 22.44 4.83
C GLY A 231 16.67 21.90 5.61
N SER A 232 17.83 21.92 4.96
CA SER A 232 19.14 21.63 5.56
C SER A 232 19.99 22.89 5.64
N ASN A 233 21.05 22.87 6.46
CA ASN A 233 22.02 23.95 6.49
C ASN A 233 22.80 23.96 5.16
N GLY A 234 22.92 25.13 4.55
CA GLY A 234 23.64 25.33 3.29
C GLY A 234 22.91 26.32 2.37
N ASP A 235 23.51 26.53 1.20
CA ASP A 235 22.94 27.38 0.16
C ASP A 235 21.60 26.81 -0.33
N GLY A 236 20.74 27.67 -0.82
CA GLY A 236 19.44 27.28 -1.36
C GLY A 236 19.61 26.37 -2.57
N LYS A 237 18.90 25.25 -2.59
CA LYS A 237 18.89 24.26 -3.68
C LYS A 237 17.52 24.18 -4.33
N VAL A 238 17.49 24.24 -5.65
CA VAL A 238 16.29 23.99 -6.45
C VAL A 238 16.35 22.56 -6.98
N SER A 239 15.30 21.78 -6.77
CA SER A 239 15.16 20.45 -7.36
C SER A 239 13.96 20.40 -8.30
N VAL A 240 14.13 19.83 -9.48
CA VAL A 240 13.09 19.66 -10.50
C VAL A 240 13.01 18.19 -10.86
N ASN A 241 11.83 17.61 -10.69
CA ASN A 241 11.54 16.23 -11.08
C ASN A 241 10.42 16.25 -12.12
N ALA A 242 10.60 15.52 -13.21
CA ALA A 242 9.60 15.34 -14.26
C ALA A 242 9.52 13.85 -14.65
N ASN A 243 8.31 13.34 -14.74
CA ASN A 243 8.07 11.95 -15.11
C ASN A 243 6.90 11.88 -16.10
N TRP A 244 7.07 11.12 -17.18
CA TRP A 244 6.05 10.80 -18.18
C TRP A 244 5.91 9.28 -18.25
N ALA A 245 4.67 8.79 -18.31
CA ALA A 245 4.42 7.37 -18.43
C ALA A 245 3.28 7.07 -19.38
N ILE A 246 3.34 5.87 -19.96
CA ILE A 246 2.26 5.21 -20.69
C ILE A 246 1.86 3.95 -19.93
N GLN A 247 0.55 3.68 -19.91
CA GLN A 247 -0.05 2.60 -19.13
C GLN A 247 -0.89 1.72 -20.05
N ASN A 248 -0.64 0.41 -20.02
CA ASN A 248 -1.42 -0.58 -20.77
C ASN A 248 -1.87 -1.66 -19.79
N VAL A 249 -3.01 -2.30 -20.07
CA VAL A 249 -3.49 -3.44 -19.29
C VAL A 249 -2.44 -4.56 -19.27
N THR A 250 -2.27 -5.23 -18.11
CA THR A 250 -1.30 -6.33 -17.97
C THR A 250 -1.78 -7.62 -18.59
N TYR A 251 -3.07 -7.94 -18.40
CA TYR A 251 -3.73 -9.17 -18.88
C TYR A 251 -5.22 -8.89 -19.09
N ILE A 252 -5.82 -9.55 -20.08
CA ILE A 252 -7.26 -9.55 -20.37
C ILE A 252 -7.70 -11.00 -20.45
N PRO A 253 -8.71 -11.45 -19.65
CA PRO A 253 -9.29 -12.77 -19.80
C PRO A 253 -9.85 -12.98 -21.22
N GLU A 254 -9.60 -14.14 -21.82
CA GLU A 254 -10.10 -14.46 -23.16
C GLU A 254 -11.59 -14.74 -23.09
N MET A 255 -12.38 -13.99 -23.86
CA MET A 255 -13.82 -14.16 -24.00
C MET A 255 -14.15 -14.93 -25.29
N LEU A 256 -15.37 -15.46 -25.38
CA LEU A 256 -15.85 -15.99 -26.65
C LEU A 256 -16.00 -14.87 -27.69
N ASP A 257 -15.56 -15.13 -28.91
CA ASP A 257 -15.87 -14.31 -30.06
C ASP A 257 -17.30 -14.56 -30.56
N ALA A 258 -17.76 -13.84 -31.57
CA ALA A 258 -19.14 -13.96 -32.06
C ALA A 258 -19.49 -15.38 -32.56
N ALA A 259 -18.56 -16.06 -33.22
CA ALA A 259 -18.72 -17.44 -33.67
C ALA A 259 -18.84 -18.39 -32.45
N GLY A 260 -17.94 -18.29 -31.50
CA GLY A 260 -17.94 -19.09 -30.26
C GLY A 260 -19.17 -18.86 -29.42
N PHE A 261 -19.60 -17.58 -29.26
CA PHE A 261 -20.82 -17.23 -28.54
C PHE A 261 -22.06 -17.84 -29.20
N ALA A 262 -22.20 -17.72 -30.52
CA ALA A 262 -23.34 -18.28 -31.26
C ALA A 262 -23.41 -19.80 -31.09
N ALA A 263 -22.29 -20.50 -31.21
CA ALA A 263 -22.22 -21.96 -31.01
C ALA A 263 -22.60 -22.35 -29.57
N TYR A 264 -22.05 -21.64 -28.57
CA TYR A 264 -22.41 -21.82 -27.17
C TYR A 264 -23.90 -21.60 -26.92
N SER A 265 -24.44 -20.46 -27.41
CA SER A 265 -25.84 -20.08 -27.21
C SER A 265 -26.82 -21.08 -27.85
N ASN A 266 -26.49 -21.59 -29.04
CA ASN A 266 -27.31 -22.63 -29.69
C ASN A 266 -27.39 -23.91 -28.84
N ASP A 267 -26.27 -24.36 -28.27
CA ASP A 267 -26.26 -25.52 -27.37
C ASP A 267 -27.07 -25.23 -26.07
N MET A 268 -26.86 -24.06 -25.47
CA MET A 268 -27.53 -23.65 -24.24
C MET A 268 -29.07 -23.65 -24.41
N LEU A 269 -29.54 -23.09 -25.53
CA LEU A 269 -30.97 -23.00 -25.86
C LEU A 269 -31.55 -24.37 -26.21
N SER A 270 -30.83 -25.17 -27.02
CA SER A 270 -31.23 -26.53 -27.39
C SER A 270 -31.37 -27.43 -26.17
N ASN A 271 -30.42 -27.39 -25.25
CA ASN A 271 -30.46 -28.15 -23.99
C ASN A 271 -31.62 -27.72 -23.07
N ALA A 272 -32.08 -26.49 -23.19
CA ALA A 272 -33.25 -25.96 -22.48
C ALA A 272 -34.58 -26.19 -23.22
N GLY A 273 -34.56 -26.78 -24.40
CA GLY A 273 -35.74 -26.97 -25.24
C GLY A 273 -36.31 -25.65 -25.82
N LEU A 274 -35.49 -24.62 -25.94
CA LEU A 274 -35.82 -23.32 -26.48
C LEU A 274 -35.40 -23.21 -27.95
N ALA A 275 -36.10 -22.34 -28.70
CA ALA A 275 -35.73 -22.08 -30.08
C ALA A 275 -34.40 -21.34 -30.18
N THR A 276 -33.49 -21.85 -31.04
CA THR A 276 -32.24 -21.16 -31.36
C THR A 276 -32.47 -19.95 -32.26
N ASN A 277 -31.56 -18.99 -32.23
CA ASN A 277 -31.64 -17.82 -33.08
C ASN A 277 -31.28 -18.17 -34.53
N PRO A 278 -32.19 -17.94 -35.50
CA PRO A 278 -31.92 -18.26 -36.92
C PRO A 278 -30.68 -17.55 -37.48
N ALA A 279 -30.35 -16.36 -36.98
CA ALA A 279 -29.17 -15.63 -37.40
C ALA A 279 -27.85 -16.32 -36.99
N TRP A 280 -27.88 -17.28 -36.06
CA TRP A 280 -26.72 -18.01 -35.54
C TRP A 280 -26.67 -19.46 -36.03
N SER A 281 -27.48 -19.80 -37.04
CA SER A 281 -27.51 -21.16 -37.60
C SER A 281 -26.17 -21.63 -38.19
N ASN A 282 -25.31 -20.68 -38.62
CA ASN A 282 -23.96 -20.94 -39.12
C ASN A 282 -22.96 -20.09 -38.31
N PRO A 283 -22.60 -20.46 -37.09
CA PRO A 283 -21.79 -19.65 -36.17
C PRO A 283 -20.48 -19.14 -36.77
N GLU A 284 -19.75 -19.99 -37.55
CA GLU A 284 -18.46 -19.64 -38.15
C GLU A 284 -18.52 -18.45 -39.11
N THR A 285 -19.70 -18.10 -39.61
CA THR A 285 -19.87 -16.96 -40.55
C THR A 285 -19.85 -15.63 -39.85
N LEU A 286 -20.03 -15.60 -38.51
CA LEU A 286 -20.08 -14.37 -37.69
C LEU A 286 -18.68 -13.82 -37.38
N GLY A 287 -17.63 -14.63 -37.56
CA GLY A 287 -16.25 -14.20 -37.32
C GLY A 287 -16.00 -13.80 -35.87
N LYS A 288 -15.16 -12.77 -35.64
CA LYS A 288 -14.77 -12.35 -34.29
C LYS A 288 -15.82 -11.51 -33.59
N GLY A 289 -16.54 -10.65 -34.32
CA GLY A 289 -17.49 -9.70 -33.72
C GLY A 289 -16.80 -8.61 -32.89
N THR A 290 -17.50 -8.08 -31.90
CA THR A 290 -17.07 -6.96 -31.07
C THR A 290 -16.33 -7.44 -29.84
N ASP A 291 -15.13 -6.94 -29.64
CA ASP A 291 -14.33 -7.12 -28.40
C ASP A 291 -14.66 -5.99 -27.41
N TRP A 292 -15.71 -6.18 -26.61
CA TRP A 292 -16.25 -5.17 -25.73
C TRP A 292 -15.28 -4.74 -24.64
N ILE A 293 -14.36 -5.60 -24.18
CA ILE A 293 -13.37 -5.24 -23.19
C ILE A 293 -12.39 -4.22 -23.79
N ASN A 294 -11.88 -4.47 -25.00
CA ASN A 294 -11.01 -3.53 -25.68
C ASN A 294 -11.73 -2.23 -26.08
N GLU A 295 -13.05 -2.27 -26.30
CA GLU A 295 -13.82 -1.07 -26.58
C GLU A 295 -13.92 -0.10 -25.37
N ILE A 296 -13.84 -0.56 -24.15
CA ILE A 296 -13.82 0.31 -22.97
C ILE A 296 -12.40 0.66 -22.51
N LEU A 297 -11.36 -0.05 -22.99
CA LEU A 297 -9.96 0.17 -22.65
C LEU A 297 -9.25 1.11 -23.64
N HIS A 298 -8.17 1.70 -23.19
CA HIS A 298 -7.21 2.44 -24.01
C HIS A 298 -5.84 2.52 -23.32
N THR A 299 -4.82 3.01 -24.05
CA THR A 299 -3.53 3.32 -23.44
C THR A 299 -3.67 4.55 -22.54
N GLY A 300 -3.48 4.36 -21.24
CA GLY A 300 -3.44 5.43 -20.25
C GLY A 300 -2.15 6.25 -20.37
N LYS A 301 -2.18 7.48 -19.82
CA LYS A 301 -1.02 8.39 -19.81
C LYS A 301 -0.90 9.03 -18.44
N MET A 302 0.33 9.18 -17.97
CA MET A 302 0.60 9.88 -16.72
C MET A 302 1.74 10.89 -16.93
N GLN A 303 1.61 12.03 -16.29
CA GLN A 303 2.67 13.04 -16.17
C GLN A 303 2.69 13.57 -14.74
N ASN A 304 3.89 13.68 -14.19
CA ASN A 304 4.09 14.15 -12.82
C ASN A 304 5.29 15.10 -12.77
N TYR A 305 5.06 16.31 -12.28
CA TYR A 305 6.07 17.36 -12.17
C TYR A 305 6.17 17.85 -10.74
N THR A 306 7.38 18.02 -10.24
CA THR A 306 7.62 18.59 -8.92
C THR A 306 8.79 19.56 -9.00
N VAL A 307 8.60 20.75 -8.45
CA VAL A 307 9.65 21.73 -8.22
C VAL A 307 9.73 22.00 -6.73
N SER A 308 10.94 21.92 -6.16
CA SER A 308 11.15 22.23 -4.76
C SER A 308 12.34 23.14 -4.55
N TYR A 309 12.28 23.95 -3.49
CA TYR A 309 13.34 24.82 -3.03
C TYR A 309 13.60 24.57 -1.55
N SER A 310 14.86 24.27 -1.20
CA SER A 310 15.24 23.96 0.18
C SER A 310 16.55 24.65 0.54
N GLY A 311 16.69 25.06 1.78
CA GLY A 311 17.92 25.67 2.28
C GLY A 311 17.79 26.09 3.74
N GLY A 312 18.77 26.83 4.21
CA GLY A 312 18.71 27.40 5.54
C GLY A 312 20.07 27.53 6.24
N ASN A 313 19.99 27.93 7.47
CA ASN A 313 21.13 28.05 8.36
C ASN A 313 20.74 27.58 9.78
N GLU A 314 21.62 27.81 10.77
CA GLU A 314 21.35 27.41 12.16
C GLU A 314 20.11 28.07 12.78
N LYS A 315 19.69 29.23 12.25
CA LYS A 315 18.55 30.00 12.79
C LYS A 315 17.24 29.70 12.07
N ALA A 316 17.29 29.40 10.76
CA ALA A 316 16.09 29.16 9.98
C ALA A 316 16.36 28.14 8.87
N ARG A 317 15.47 27.19 8.72
CA ARG A 317 15.47 26.18 7.65
C ARG A 317 14.12 26.17 6.98
N TYR A 318 14.13 26.00 5.67
CA TYR A 318 12.89 26.02 4.87
C TYR A 318 12.93 24.99 3.76
N TYR A 319 11.78 24.42 3.50
CA TYR A 319 11.47 23.56 2.36
C TYR A 319 10.13 24.00 1.77
N ILE A 320 10.09 24.29 0.49
CA ILE A 320 8.87 24.63 -0.25
C ILE A 320 8.84 23.81 -1.52
N SER A 321 7.71 23.18 -1.83
CA SER A 321 7.53 22.48 -3.10
C SER A 321 6.15 22.69 -3.69
N GLY A 322 6.07 22.58 -5.01
CA GLY A 322 4.86 22.51 -5.79
C GLY A 322 4.88 21.30 -6.71
N GLY A 323 3.80 20.51 -6.73
CA GLY A 323 3.67 19.32 -7.54
C GLY A 323 2.39 19.34 -8.38
N PHE A 324 2.46 18.75 -9.57
CA PHE A 324 1.32 18.54 -10.44
C PHE A 324 1.35 17.12 -11.02
N LEU A 325 0.27 16.38 -10.83
CA LEU A 325 0.04 15.05 -11.38
C LEU A 325 -1.20 15.08 -12.28
N ASP A 326 -1.10 14.53 -13.49
CA ASP A 326 -2.23 14.25 -14.36
C ASP A 326 -2.10 12.80 -14.87
N GLN A 327 -3.06 11.95 -14.49
CA GLN A 327 -3.12 10.55 -14.84
C GLN A 327 -4.45 10.23 -15.51
N LYS A 328 -4.40 9.78 -16.75
CA LYS A 328 -5.52 9.16 -17.46
C LYS A 328 -5.38 7.64 -17.33
N GLY A 329 -6.40 7.01 -16.76
CA GLY A 329 -6.42 5.56 -16.54
C GLY A 329 -6.47 4.76 -17.84
N ILE A 330 -6.41 3.43 -17.72
CA ILE A 330 -6.51 2.51 -18.86
C ILE A 330 -7.96 2.24 -19.30
N VAL A 331 -8.94 2.58 -18.46
CA VAL A 331 -10.36 2.60 -18.84
C VAL A 331 -10.71 4.01 -19.29
N LYS A 332 -11.40 4.11 -20.42
CA LYS A 332 -11.86 5.40 -21.00
C LYS A 332 -12.63 6.22 -19.96
N THR A 333 -12.47 7.52 -19.95
CA THR A 333 -13.10 8.48 -19.03
C THR A 333 -12.70 8.39 -17.55
N VAL A 334 -11.80 7.48 -17.20
CA VAL A 334 -11.23 7.43 -15.83
C VAL A 334 -9.97 8.27 -15.77
N GLY A 335 -9.87 9.14 -14.78
CA GLY A 335 -8.69 9.98 -14.62
C GLY A 335 -8.55 10.60 -13.22
N TYR A 336 -7.36 11.08 -12.95
CA TYR A 336 -7.04 11.76 -11.69
C TYR A 336 -6.03 12.89 -11.94
N ARG A 337 -6.35 14.09 -11.49
CA ARG A 337 -5.43 15.24 -11.47
C ARG A 337 -5.27 15.72 -10.04
N ARG A 338 -4.03 16.06 -9.69
CA ARG A 338 -3.72 16.55 -8.34
C ARG A 338 -2.67 17.66 -8.43
N PHE A 339 -2.94 18.76 -7.77
CA PHE A 339 -1.97 19.79 -7.42
C PHE A 339 -1.59 19.60 -5.95
N THR A 340 -0.30 19.70 -5.61
CA THR A 340 0.20 19.64 -4.23
C THR A 340 1.08 20.84 -3.94
N PHE A 341 1.01 21.35 -2.72
CA PHE A 341 1.90 22.36 -2.17
C PHE A 341 2.36 21.92 -0.77
N GLN A 342 3.68 21.94 -0.56
CA GLN A 342 4.32 21.61 0.71
C GLN A 342 5.13 22.82 1.19
N ASN A 343 5.03 23.13 2.50
CA ASN A 343 5.82 24.19 3.12
C ASN A 343 6.21 23.80 4.55
N ASN A 344 7.51 23.56 4.77
CA ASN A 344 8.06 23.16 6.05
C ASN A 344 9.12 24.16 6.47
N ASN A 345 8.94 24.79 7.65
CA ASN A 345 9.88 25.76 8.18
C ASN A 345 10.20 25.47 9.63
N ASP A 346 11.46 25.66 9.98
CA ASP A 346 11.97 25.65 11.35
C ASP A 346 12.66 26.99 11.62
N ALA A 347 12.32 27.67 12.70
CA ALA A 347 12.93 28.95 13.08
C ALA A 347 13.34 28.96 14.56
N GLN A 348 14.62 29.15 14.83
CA GLN A 348 15.15 29.42 16.18
C GLN A 348 15.01 30.91 16.48
N VAL A 349 13.85 31.32 16.98
CA VAL A 349 13.50 32.76 17.20
C VAL A 349 14.32 33.34 18.35
N LEU A 350 14.42 32.60 19.45
CA LEU A 350 15.28 32.93 20.61
C LEU A 350 16.10 31.69 20.96
N LYS A 351 17.19 31.84 21.69
CA LYS A 351 18.04 30.72 22.12
C LYS A 351 17.26 29.59 22.83
N TRP A 352 16.13 29.95 23.45
CA TRP A 352 15.28 29.04 24.22
C TRP A 352 13.93 28.74 23.53
N LEU A 353 13.61 29.40 22.39
CA LEU A 353 12.32 29.28 21.71
C LEU A 353 12.52 28.95 20.24
N LYS A 354 12.02 27.77 19.81
CA LYS A 354 11.95 27.34 18.43
C LYS A 354 10.50 27.28 17.98
N PHE A 355 10.20 27.82 16.79
CA PHE A 355 8.95 27.62 16.08
C PHE A 355 9.17 26.70 14.88
N SER A 356 8.18 25.84 14.63
CA SER A 356 8.15 25.02 13.44
C SER A 356 6.75 25.00 12.85
N ASN A 357 6.64 25.00 11.54
CA ASN A 357 5.38 24.75 10.85
C ASN A 357 5.57 23.74 9.72
N ASN A 358 4.57 22.89 9.53
CA ASN A 358 4.46 21.99 8.40
C ASN A 358 3.07 22.19 7.79
N ILE A 359 3.01 22.43 6.50
CA ILE A 359 1.76 22.64 5.76
C ILE A 359 1.82 21.83 4.48
N THR A 360 0.82 20.97 4.30
CA THR A 360 0.55 20.21 3.09
C THR A 360 -0.82 20.61 2.59
N PHE A 361 -0.90 21.10 1.37
CA PHE A 361 -2.16 21.35 0.69
C PHE A 361 -2.24 20.48 -0.56
N SER A 362 -3.40 19.89 -0.82
CA SER A 362 -3.69 19.25 -2.10
C SER A 362 -5.07 19.64 -2.62
N ALA A 363 -5.15 19.87 -3.91
CA ALA A 363 -6.39 20.01 -4.65
C ALA A 363 -6.42 18.94 -5.74
N ASP A 364 -7.47 18.15 -5.78
CA ASP A 364 -7.58 17.05 -6.72
C ASP A 364 -8.93 17.01 -7.43
N VAL A 365 -8.90 16.43 -8.62
CA VAL A 365 -10.07 16.13 -9.44
C VAL A 365 -9.99 14.67 -9.84
N LYS A 366 -10.97 13.87 -9.40
CA LYS A 366 -11.12 12.47 -9.75
C LYS A 366 -12.30 12.31 -10.69
N GLU A 367 -12.04 11.77 -11.88
CA GLU A 367 -13.04 11.33 -12.84
C GLU A 367 -13.15 9.81 -12.73
N SER A 368 -14.24 9.34 -12.10
CA SER A 368 -14.40 7.91 -11.80
C SER A 368 -14.82 7.08 -13.00
N GLY A 369 -15.33 7.72 -14.06
CA GLY A 369 -15.92 7.06 -15.22
C GLY A 369 -17.22 6.32 -14.88
N SER A 370 -18.05 6.06 -15.87
CA SER A 370 -19.24 5.21 -15.75
C SER A 370 -19.03 3.89 -16.49
N TYR A 371 -18.02 3.15 -16.09
CA TYR A 371 -17.67 1.87 -16.70
C TYR A 371 -18.17 0.70 -15.87
N SER A 372 -18.39 -0.43 -16.53
CA SER A 372 -18.62 -1.73 -15.91
C SER A 372 -17.82 -2.79 -16.65
N ILE A 373 -16.80 -3.34 -15.99
CA ILE A 373 -16.01 -4.45 -16.54
C ILE A 373 -16.93 -5.68 -16.73
N SER A 374 -17.82 -5.95 -15.76
CA SER A 374 -18.78 -7.03 -15.84
C SER A 374 -19.69 -6.89 -17.06
N SER A 375 -20.22 -5.68 -17.32
CA SER A 375 -21.03 -5.46 -18.53
C SER A 375 -20.24 -5.66 -19.81
N ALA A 376 -18.96 -5.27 -19.85
CA ALA A 376 -18.11 -5.49 -21.00
C ALA A 376 -17.79 -6.97 -21.23
N MET A 377 -17.61 -7.76 -20.15
CA MET A 377 -17.43 -9.21 -20.25
C MET A 377 -18.71 -9.92 -20.66
N ASN A 378 -19.87 -9.46 -20.23
CA ASN A 378 -21.17 -10.10 -20.48
C ASN A 378 -21.82 -9.66 -21.79
N ALA A 379 -21.41 -8.53 -22.38
CA ALA A 379 -22.01 -8.01 -23.62
C ALA A 379 -21.75 -8.97 -24.81
N LEU A 380 -22.76 -9.11 -25.65
CA LEU A 380 -22.73 -10.06 -26.77
C LEU A 380 -21.76 -9.62 -27.87
N PRO A 381 -20.79 -10.43 -28.24
CA PRO A 381 -19.86 -10.10 -29.31
C PRO A 381 -20.51 -10.08 -30.71
N THR A 382 -21.76 -10.57 -30.84
CA THR A 382 -22.58 -10.48 -32.06
C THR A 382 -23.23 -9.10 -32.28
N GLN A 383 -23.12 -8.20 -31.31
CA GLN A 383 -23.65 -6.82 -31.39
C GLN A 383 -22.54 -5.85 -31.74
N GLU A 384 -22.86 -4.82 -32.55
CA GLU A 384 -21.95 -3.71 -32.84
C GLU A 384 -21.95 -2.68 -31.71
N VAL A 385 -20.92 -1.82 -31.64
CA VAL A 385 -20.86 -0.74 -30.64
C VAL A 385 -21.93 0.32 -30.90
N LYS A 386 -22.20 0.61 -32.18
CA LYS A 386 -23.19 1.60 -32.61
C LYS A 386 -24.04 1.06 -33.73
N ASN A 387 -25.29 1.45 -33.73
CA ASN A 387 -26.22 1.24 -34.84
C ASN A 387 -25.84 2.10 -36.06
N ALA A 388 -26.41 1.82 -37.21
CA ALA A 388 -26.15 2.55 -38.46
C ALA A 388 -26.55 4.04 -38.39
N ASP A 389 -27.44 4.42 -37.49
CA ASP A 389 -27.90 5.80 -37.24
C ASP A 389 -26.96 6.55 -36.25
N GLY A 390 -25.92 5.87 -35.73
CA GLY A 390 -24.96 6.42 -34.75
C GLY A 390 -25.39 6.33 -33.29
N SER A 391 -26.57 5.81 -32.98
CA SER A 391 -27.02 5.51 -31.63
C SER A 391 -26.22 4.33 -31.03
N TRP A 392 -26.16 4.24 -29.69
CA TRP A 392 -25.54 3.09 -29.03
C TRP A 392 -26.40 1.84 -29.22
N SER A 393 -25.82 0.78 -29.73
CA SER A 393 -26.53 -0.49 -29.89
C SER A 393 -26.85 -1.13 -28.53
N GLY A 394 -27.77 -2.08 -28.51
CA GLY A 394 -28.11 -2.85 -27.32
C GLY A 394 -28.99 -4.05 -27.68
N PRO A 395 -29.30 -4.93 -26.70
CA PRO A 395 -30.12 -6.10 -26.95
C PRO A 395 -31.56 -5.70 -27.32
N GLU A 396 -31.97 -6.12 -28.53
CA GLU A 396 -33.34 -5.94 -29.04
C GLU A 396 -33.91 -7.31 -29.45
N GLY A 397 -35.15 -7.60 -29.01
CA GLY A 397 -35.83 -8.82 -29.37
C GLY A 397 -35.98 -9.78 -28.19
N THR A 398 -35.93 -11.07 -28.46
CA THR A 398 -36.18 -12.14 -27.49
C THR A 398 -35.05 -12.17 -26.44
N SER A 399 -35.35 -12.03 -25.17
CA SER A 399 -34.39 -11.91 -24.09
C SER A 399 -33.47 -13.13 -23.94
N TYR A 400 -33.95 -14.34 -24.21
CA TYR A 400 -33.11 -15.54 -24.16
C TYR A 400 -32.14 -15.65 -25.33
N TRP A 401 -32.27 -14.81 -26.38
CA TRP A 401 -31.28 -14.69 -27.46
C TRP A 401 -30.27 -13.56 -27.17
N TYR A 402 -30.80 -12.38 -26.83
CA TYR A 402 -30.00 -11.15 -26.81
C TYR A 402 -29.66 -10.67 -25.40
N GLY A 403 -30.19 -11.34 -24.36
CA GLY A 403 -29.93 -10.99 -22.97
C GLY A 403 -30.50 -9.63 -22.58
N ASP A 404 -29.91 -9.07 -21.55
CA ASP A 404 -30.31 -7.82 -20.91
C ASP A 404 -29.13 -6.86 -20.66
N VAL A 405 -27.95 -7.18 -21.16
CA VAL A 405 -26.74 -6.38 -20.91
C VAL A 405 -26.73 -5.14 -21.80
N ARG A 406 -26.83 -3.98 -21.17
CA ARG A 406 -26.68 -2.70 -21.87
C ARG A 406 -25.31 -2.55 -22.50
N ASN A 407 -25.24 -1.77 -23.57
CA ASN A 407 -23.97 -1.37 -24.19
C ASN A 407 -22.98 -0.82 -23.15
N PRO A 408 -21.81 -1.43 -22.96
CA PRO A 408 -20.87 -0.99 -21.92
C PRO A 408 -20.10 0.29 -22.29
N VAL A 409 -20.09 0.69 -23.56
CA VAL A 409 -19.40 1.89 -24.04
C VAL A 409 -20.24 3.15 -23.90
N GLY A 410 -21.56 3.05 -24.15
CA GLY A 410 -22.47 4.18 -24.11
C GLY A 410 -22.39 4.99 -22.79
N PRO A 411 -22.48 4.35 -21.61
CA PRO A 411 -22.44 5.04 -20.32
C PRO A 411 -21.15 5.82 -20.05
N LEU A 412 -20.04 5.46 -20.70
CA LEU A 412 -18.78 6.20 -20.59
C LEU A 412 -18.91 7.63 -21.13
N TYR A 413 -19.82 7.87 -22.08
CA TYR A 413 -20.01 9.16 -22.76
C TYR A 413 -21.30 9.86 -22.40
N THR A 414 -22.27 9.12 -21.84
CA THR A 414 -23.57 9.67 -21.44
C THR A 414 -23.66 9.91 -19.93
N ASN A 415 -22.62 9.62 -19.18
CA ASN A 415 -22.54 9.91 -17.74
C ASN A 415 -21.27 10.69 -17.42
N SER A 416 -21.36 11.52 -16.37
CA SER A 416 -20.21 12.24 -15.82
C SER A 416 -20.18 12.00 -14.31
N ASN A 417 -19.10 11.43 -13.80
CA ASN A 417 -18.90 11.18 -12.36
C ASN A 417 -17.60 11.86 -11.94
N LYS A 418 -17.72 12.99 -11.25
CA LYS A 418 -16.58 13.83 -10.90
C LYS A 418 -16.58 14.17 -9.43
N THR A 419 -15.41 14.02 -8.78
CA THR A 419 -15.15 14.47 -7.42
C THR A 419 -14.06 15.51 -7.42
N ASN A 420 -14.30 16.66 -6.80
CA ASN A 420 -13.29 17.69 -6.53
C ASN A 420 -12.93 17.59 -5.04
N GLY A 421 -11.68 17.36 -4.73
CA GLY A 421 -11.15 17.27 -3.36
C GLY A 421 -10.22 18.43 -3.04
N TYR A 422 -10.32 18.95 -1.81
CA TYR A 422 -9.40 19.93 -1.24
C TYR A 422 -9.00 19.46 0.15
N ASN A 423 -7.70 19.24 0.33
CA ASN A 423 -7.16 18.75 1.58
C ASN A 423 -6.12 19.74 2.11
N PHE A 424 -6.23 20.09 3.37
CA PHE A 424 -5.28 20.92 4.07
C PHE A 424 -4.88 20.22 5.37
N LEU A 425 -3.62 19.80 5.43
CA LEU A 425 -3.03 19.18 6.61
C LEU A 425 -1.88 20.05 7.09
N GLY A 426 -1.83 20.35 8.38
CA GLY A 426 -0.71 21.11 8.88
C GLY A 426 -0.62 21.15 10.38
N ASN A 427 0.52 21.59 10.85
CA ASN A 427 0.73 21.89 12.26
C ASN A 427 1.63 23.10 12.46
N ILE A 428 1.44 23.75 13.60
CA ILE A 428 2.33 24.78 14.12
C ILE A 428 2.76 24.31 15.50
N SER A 429 4.07 24.37 15.76
CA SER A 429 4.61 23.98 17.06
C SER A 429 5.56 25.02 17.62
N ALA A 430 5.51 25.19 18.94
CA ALA A 430 6.46 25.97 19.73
C ALA A 430 7.19 25.02 20.69
N GLU A 431 8.52 25.05 20.68
CA GLU A 431 9.36 24.32 21.61
C GLU A 431 10.13 25.29 22.46
N ILE A 432 9.96 25.16 23.78
CA ILE A 432 10.62 25.97 24.82
C ILE A 432 11.68 25.10 25.49
N THR A 433 12.92 25.52 25.41
CA THR A 433 14.06 24.88 26.07
C THR A 433 14.34 25.60 27.39
N PHE A 434 13.90 25.05 28.52
CA PHE A 434 14.17 25.59 29.87
C PHE A 434 15.61 25.34 30.30
N ALA A 435 16.11 24.15 29.99
CA ALA A 435 17.47 23.72 30.21
C ALA A 435 17.87 22.71 29.12
N LYS A 436 19.17 22.43 28.94
CA LYS A 436 19.65 21.45 27.97
C LYS A 436 18.99 20.05 28.10
N TRP A 437 18.49 19.76 29.30
CA TRP A 437 17.86 18.49 29.65
C TRP A 437 16.33 18.57 29.83
N LEU A 438 15.70 19.78 29.72
CA LEU A 438 14.26 19.96 29.92
C LEU A 438 13.67 20.86 28.82
N ARG A 439 12.76 20.28 28.03
CA ARG A 439 12.04 20.99 26.98
C ARG A 439 10.54 20.79 27.14
N PHE A 440 9.79 21.79 26.74
CA PHE A 440 8.33 21.71 26.57
C PHE A 440 7.98 21.99 25.12
N LYS A 441 7.12 21.18 24.55
CA LYS A 441 6.60 21.38 23.18
C LYS A 441 5.09 21.42 23.18
N SER A 442 4.53 22.45 22.57
CA SER A 442 3.10 22.56 22.23
C SER A 442 2.94 22.53 20.73
N THR A 443 2.04 21.68 20.25
CA THR A 443 1.76 21.52 18.82
C THR A 443 0.25 21.62 18.60
N PHE A 444 -0.17 22.54 17.74
CA PHE A 444 -1.53 22.60 17.24
C PHE A 444 -1.54 22.06 15.81
N GLY A 445 -2.30 21.00 15.59
CA GLY A 445 -2.46 20.33 14.31
C GLY A 445 -3.87 20.57 13.74
N TYR A 446 -3.94 20.58 12.42
CA TYR A 446 -5.17 20.80 11.68
C TYR A 446 -5.22 19.88 10.47
N ASP A 447 -6.31 19.12 10.31
CA ASP A 447 -6.62 18.26 9.16
C ASP A 447 -8.00 18.62 8.64
N ALA A 448 -8.05 19.27 7.47
CA ALA A 448 -9.28 19.70 6.82
C ALA A 448 -9.43 19.00 5.48
N LYS A 449 -10.55 18.33 5.30
CA LYS A 449 -10.95 17.69 4.06
C LYS A 449 -12.28 18.25 3.60
N MET A 450 -12.33 18.71 2.34
CA MET A 450 -13.56 19.10 1.67
C MET A 450 -13.65 18.37 0.34
N TRP A 451 -14.80 17.78 0.04
CA TRP A 451 -14.98 17.11 -1.25
C TRP A 451 -16.41 17.33 -1.77
N PHE A 452 -16.48 17.43 -3.09
CA PHE A 452 -17.68 17.75 -3.82
C PHE A 452 -17.84 16.74 -4.94
N ASN A 453 -18.88 15.89 -4.85
CA ASN A 453 -19.23 14.99 -5.92
C ASN A 453 -20.27 15.66 -6.83
N ASP A 454 -20.11 15.47 -8.14
CA ASP A 454 -21.03 15.95 -9.17
C ASP A 454 -21.20 14.84 -10.19
N ASN A 455 -22.34 14.17 -10.12
CA ASN A 455 -22.68 13.03 -10.96
C ASN A 455 -23.89 13.37 -11.82
N ILE A 456 -23.73 13.28 -13.15
CA ILE A 456 -24.79 13.49 -14.10
C ILE A 456 -24.99 12.21 -14.89
N SER A 457 -26.25 11.75 -14.96
CA SER A 457 -26.70 10.67 -15.84
C SER A 457 -27.67 11.26 -16.85
N TYR A 458 -27.28 11.28 -18.12
CA TYR A 458 -28.11 11.83 -19.20
C TYR A 458 -29.19 10.85 -19.60
N ALA A 459 -30.37 11.39 -19.95
CA ALA A 459 -31.42 10.63 -20.58
C ALA A 459 -30.91 10.05 -21.91
N TYR A 460 -31.13 8.75 -22.09
CA TYR A 460 -30.74 8.05 -23.30
C TYR A 460 -31.58 6.77 -23.47
N ASP A 461 -32.02 6.50 -24.69
CA ASP A 461 -32.76 5.28 -25.02
C ASP A 461 -31.81 4.10 -25.19
N TYR A 462 -31.30 3.59 -24.03
CA TYR A 462 -30.54 2.35 -24.00
C TYR A 462 -31.48 1.14 -24.14
N LYS A 463 -31.02 0.17 -24.91
CA LYS A 463 -31.67 -1.15 -24.92
C LYS A 463 -31.02 -2.06 -23.86
N PRO A 464 -31.74 -2.90 -23.14
CA PRO A 464 -33.19 -3.14 -23.23
C PRO A 464 -34.04 -2.16 -22.42
N SER A 465 -33.47 -1.24 -21.68
CA SER A 465 -34.21 -0.28 -20.84
C SER A 465 -33.62 1.12 -20.91
N ALA A 466 -34.45 2.10 -21.20
CA ALA A 466 -34.04 3.50 -21.31
C ALA A 466 -33.68 4.12 -19.94
N VAL A 467 -32.84 5.16 -20.00
CA VAL A 467 -32.72 6.17 -18.92
C VAL A 467 -33.66 7.31 -19.31
N GLU A 468 -34.83 7.35 -18.68
CA GLU A 468 -35.95 8.19 -19.10
C GLU A 468 -35.69 9.69 -18.97
N GLU A 469 -34.94 10.07 -17.91
CA GLU A 469 -34.71 11.48 -17.61
C GLU A 469 -33.25 11.73 -17.17
N THR A 470 -32.71 12.88 -17.56
CA THR A 470 -31.44 13.35 -17.07
C THR A 470 -31.54 13.63 -15.58
N THR A 471 -30.64 13.03 -14.81
CA THR A 471 -30.53 13.25 -13.37
C THR A 471 -29.16 13.84 -13.01
N ARG A 472 -29.15 14.75 -12.05
CA ARG A 472 -27.92 15.25 -11.44
C ARG A 472 -27.96 15.01 -9.93
N TYR A 473 -26.97 14.33 -9.43
CA TYR A 473 -26.65 14.20 -8.01
C TYR A 473 -25.47 15.09 -7.69
N GLN A 474 -25.57 15.87 -6.63
CA GLN A 474 -24.47 16.65 -6.11
C GLN A 474 -24.44 16.56 -4.60
N ASP A 475 -23.23 16.42 -4.04
CA ASP A 475 -22.99 16.57 -2.62
C ASP A 475 -21.85 17.53 -2.33
N SER A 476 -21.90 18.09 -1.12
CA SER A 476 -20.85 18.95 -0.58
C SER A 476 -20.56 18.50 0.84
N ASN A 477 -19.36 17.99 1.05
CA ASN A 477 -18.94 17.39 2.31
C ASN A 477 -17.71 18.08 2.87
N LYS A 478 -17.60 18.13 4.17
CA LYS A 478 -16.44 18.63 4.90
C LYS A 478 -16.18 17.79 6.15
N ALA A 479 -14.90 17.64 6.50
CA ALA A 479 -14.46 17.03 7.75
C ALA A 479 -13.25 17.79 8.26
N PHE A 480 -13.33 18.29 9.49
CA PHE A 480 -12.30 19.07 10.15
C PHE A 480 -11.87 18.37 11.42
N THR A 481 -10.60 18.02 11.51
CA THR A 481 -10.01 17.43 12.70
C THR A 481 -8.95 18.37 13.27
N TYR A 482 -9.04 18.65 14.53
CA TYR A 482 -8.09 19.47 15.27
C TYR A 482 -7.34 18.60 16.27
N LEU A 483 -6.05 18.90 16.46
CA LEU A 483 -5.17 18.25 17.42
C LEU A 483 -4.46 19.30 18.26
N TRP A 484 -4.37 19.06 19.54
CA TRP A 484 -3.55 19.90 20.43
C TRP A 484 -2.74 19.03 21.38
N ASP A 485 -1.44 18.92 21.10
CA ASP A 485 -0.49 18.14 21.87
C ASP A 485 0.38 19.05 22.73
N ASN A 486 0.55 18.68 24.00
CA ASN A 486 1.39 19.41 24.96
C ASN A 486 2.20 18.40 25.77
N TYR A 487 3.54 18.50 25.72
CA TYR A 487 4.36 17.55 26.45
C TYR A 487 5.70 18.13 26.86
N PHE A 488 6.16 17.66 28.01
CA PHE A 488 7.51 17.84 28.50
C PHE A 488 8.40 16.69 28.10
N THR A 489 9.66 17.00 27.80
CA THR A 489 10.71 16.02 27.58
C THR A 489 11.89 16.34 28.48
N PHE A 490 12.26 15.35 29.31
CA PHE A 490 13.49 15.32 30.09
C PHE A 490 14.48 14.39 29.40
N ASP A 491 15.71 14.83 29.17
CA ASP A 491 16.75 14.05 28.47
C ASP A 491 18.09 14.32 29.14
N HIS A 492 18.64 13.31 29.83
CA HIS A 492 19.90 13.47 30.55
C HIS A 492 20.68 12.16 30.65
N THR A 493 21.99 12.25 30.49
CA THR A 493 22.93 11.12 30.71
C THR A 493 23.70 11.31 31.99
N PHE A 494 23.43 10.48 32.99
CA PHE A 494 24.11 10.49 34.30
C PHE A 494 25.37 9.63 34.23
N LYS A 495 26.45 10.14 34.79
CA LYS A 495 27.75 9.44 34.90
C LYS A 495 28.26 8.87 33.56
N GLY A 496 27.84 9.45 32.41
CA GLY A 496 28.23 9.00 31.09
C GLY A 496 27.70 7.61 30.65
N LYS A 497 26.92 6.92 31.49
CA LYS A 497 26.45 5.54 31.24
C LYS A 497 24.94 5.35 31.36
N HIS A 498 24.25 6.16 32.14
CA HIS A 498 22.81 6.05 32.38
C HIS A 498 22.10 7.13 31.58
N SER A 499 21.65 6.79 30.37
CA SER A 499 20.84 7.71 29.54
C SER A 499 19.38 7.55 29.90
N LEU A 500 18.72 8.63 30.27
CA LEU A 500 17.33 8.67 30.66
C LEU A 500 16.60 9.73 29.83
N ASN A 501 15.59 9.29 29.09
CA ASN A 501 14.65 10.15 28.36
C ASN A 501 13.24 9.88 28.90
N VAL A 502 12.60 10.91 29.45
CA VAL A 502 11.23 10.82 29.97
C VAL A 502 10.38 11.87 29.26
N MET A 503 9.25 11.43 28.73
CA MET A 503 8.23 12.29 28.13
C MET A 503 6.93 12.12 28.89
N ALA A 504 6.25 13.21 29.18
CA ALA A 504 4.90 13.20 29.75
C ALA A 504 4.08 14.35 29.19
N GLY A 505 2.81 14.08 28.85
CA GLY A 505 1.98 15.09 28.23
C GLY A 505 0.53 14.71 28.04
N THR A 506 -0.17 15.58 27.33
CA THR A 506 -1.59 15.47 27.01
C THR A 506 -1.79 15.68 25.51
N SER A 507 -2.82 15.04 24.98
CA SER A 507 -3.30 15.21 23.60
C SER A 507 -4.82 15.38 23.62
N ALA A 508 -5.32 16.41 22.97
CA ALA A 508 -6.74 16.60 22.73
C ALA A 508 -7.00 16.59 21.23
N GLN A 509 -7.99 15.84 20.82
CA GLN A 509 -8.39 15.75 19.41
C GLN A 509 -9.90 15.84 19.30
N TRP A 510 -10.40 16.57 18.31
CA TRP A 510 -11.84 16.64 18.02
C TRP A 510 -12.06 16.81 16.54
N ASN A 511 -13.17 16.26 16.08
CA ASN A 511 -13.56 16.24 14.68
C ASN A 511 -14.99 16.78 14.56
N ASP A 512 -15.23 17.55 13.50
CA ASP A 512 -16.54 18.01 13.04
C ASP A 512 -16.65 17.65 11.56
N ALA A 513 -17.67 16.88 11.20
CA ALA A 513 -17.96 16.47 9.85
C ALA A 513 -19.41 16.75 9.49
N SER A 514 -19.64 17.29 8.31
CA SER A 514 -20.99 17.51 7.82
C SER A 514 -21.04 17.46 6.30
N GLY A 515 -22.22 17.13 5.78
CA GLY A 515 -22.47 17.11 4.35
C GLY A 515 -23.93 17.41 4.04
N ILE A 516 -24.14 17.92 2.84
CA ILE A 516 -25.45 18.12 2.22
C ILE A 516 -25.42 17.49 0.84
N ASN A 517 -26.51 16.86 0.42
CA ASN A 517 -26.66 16.31 -0.90
C ASN A 517 -28.03 16.67 -1.50
N ALA A 518 -28.09 16.68 -2.81
CA ALA A 518 -29.32 16.90 -3.55
C ALA A 518 -29.32 16.10 -4.85
N THR A 519 -30.51 15.65 -5.26
CA THR A 519 -30.73 15.02 -6.55
C THR A 519 -31.91 15.70 -7.22
N LYS A 520 -31.69 16.16 -8.45
CA LYS A 520 -32.79 16.65 -9.32
C LYS A 520 -32.80 15.91 -10.64
N ALA A 521 -33.92 15.95 -11.29
CA ALA A 521 -34.16 15.36 -12.60
C ALA A 521 -35.04 16.26 -13.46
N GLY A 522 -35.33 15.83 -14.69
CA GLY A 522 -36.22 16.55 -15.61
C GLY A 522 -35.59 17.84 -16.12
N PHE A 523 -34.33 17.82 -16.52
CA PHE A 523 -33.64 18.94 -17.14
C PHE A 523 -34.10 19.10 -18.59
N LEU A 524 -34.55 20.27 -18.96
CA LEU A 524 -35.13 20.54 -20.27
C LEU A 524 -34.07 20.60 -21.40
N PHE A 525 -32.83 20.94 -21.03
CA PHE A 525 -31.72 21.08 -21.98
C PHE A 525 -30.58 20.17 -21.61
N SER A 526 -30.01 19.48 -22.58
CA SER A 526 -28.90 18.54 -22.38
C SER A 526 -27.56 19.21 -21.98
N ASN A 527 -27.45 20.53 -22.06
CA ASN A 527 -26.24 21.30 -21.74
C ASN A 527 -26.38 22.24 -20.56
N VAL A 528 -27.59 22.29 -19.92
CA VAL A 528 -27.86 23.16 -18.76
C VAL A 528 -28.35 22.29 -17.60
N HIS A 529 -27.47 22.08 -16.62
CA HIS A 529 -27.73 21.17 -15.50
C HIS A 529 -27.70 21.87 -14.14
N GLU A 530 -27.85 23.21 -14.11
CA GLU A 530 -28.02 23.92 -12.84
C GLU A 530 -29.28 23.45 -12.12
N PHE A 531 -29.22 23.30 -10.78
CA PHE A 531 -30.32 22.73 -10.02
C PHE A 531 -31.63 23.45 -10.25
N ASP A 532 -31.63 24.79 -10.48
CA ASP A 532 -32.81 25.57 -10.73
C ASP A 532 -33.56 25.18 -12.04
N ASN A 533 -32.87 24.58 -13.00
CA ASN A 533 -33.40 24.15 -14.28
C ASN A 533 -33.98 22.74 -14.26
N GLY A 534 -33.73 21.96 -13.18
CA GLY A 534 -34.39 20.67 -13.00
C GLY A 534 -35.81 20.82 -12.51
N THR A 535 -36.76 20.16 -13.15
CA THR A 535 -38.20 20.29 -12.88
C THR A 535 -38.69 19.31 -11.81
N VAL A 536 -37.94 18.22 -11.57
CA VAL A 536 -38.29 17.16 -10.63
C VAL A 536 -37.31 17.12 -9.45
N ASN A 537 -37.81 17.33 -8.23
CA ASN A 537 -37.07 17.14 -7.00
C ASN A 537 -37.07 15.65 -6.63
N LYS A 538 -35.95 14.97 -6.68
CA LYS A 538 -35.82 13.54 -6.29
C LYS A 538 -35.52 13.41 -4.80
N SER A 539 -34.48 14.11 -4.30
CA SER A 539 -34.11 14.08 -2.90
C SER A 539 -33.26 15.29 -2.50
N ILE A 540 -33.38 15.65 -1.23
CA ILE A 540 -32.43 16.53 -0.55
C ILE A 540 -32.19 15.94 0.82
N GLY A 541 -30.93 15.93 1.26
CA GLY A 541 -30.52 15.36 2.53
C GLY A 541 -29.27 16.01 3.08
N GLY A 542 -28.95 15.69 4.32
CA GLY A 542 -27.74 16.14 4.96
C GLY A 542 -27.54 15.41 6.29
N ALA A 543 -26.30 15.37 6.74
CA ALA A 543 -25.92 14.77 8.01
C ALA A 543 -24.73 15.50 8.60
N SER A 544 -24.63 15.46 9.93
CA SER A 544 -23.46 15.87 10.67
C SER A 544 -23.04 14.83 11.68
N SER A 545 -21.78 14.74 11.99
CA SER A 545 -21.25 13.92 13.08
C SER A 545 -20.03 14.56 13.69
N ASP A 546 -19.86 14.35 14.98
CA ASP A 546 -18.68 14.80 15.71
C ASP A 546 -18.14 13.69 16.62
N TRP A 547 -16.87 13.80 16.97
CA TRP A 547 -16.25 12.99 18.00
C TRP A 547 -15.10 13.75 18.64
N ALA A 548 -14.79 13.39 19.88
CA ALA A 548 -13.66 13.96 20.61
C ALA A 548 -12.90 12.87 21.37
N MET A 549 -11.59 13.10 21.52
CA MET A 549 -10.70 12.25 22.30
C MET A 549 -9.77 13.10 23.16
N MET A 550 -9.61 12.71 24.41
CA MET A 550 -8.65 13.29 25.35
C MET A 550 -7.71 12.22 25.86
N SER A 551 -6.40 12.51 25.89
CA SER A 551 -5.38 11.54 26.21
C SER A 551 -4.35 12.08 27.19
N PHE A 552 -3.91 11.22 28.10
CA PHE A 552 -2.76 11.43 28.97
C PHE A 552 -1.71 10.37 28.66
N MET A 553 -0.46 10.78 28.52
CA MET A 553 0.60 9.88 28.09
C MET A 553 1.92 10.13 28.84
N ALA A 554 2.64 9.04 29.08
CA ALA A 554 4.00 9.09 29.60
C ALA A 554 4.85 7.99 28.96
N ARG A 555 6.10 8.30 28.64
CA ARG A 555 7.07 7.34 28.11
C ARG A 555 8.42 7.53 28.80
N LEU A 556 9.00 6.42 29.18
CA LEU A 556 10.34 6.29 29.74
C LEU A 556 11.20 5.50 28.74
N ASN A 557 12.32 6.08 28.30
CA ASN A 557 13.40 5.36 27.63
C ASN A 557 14.64 5.41 28.52
N TYR A 558 15.20 4.26 28.84
CA TYR A 558 16.39 4.13 29.65
C TYR A 558 17.42 3.27 28.92
N SER A 559 18.65 3.73 28.89
CA SER A 559 19.80 2.98 28.38
C SER A 559 20.93 2.96 29.39
N TYR A 560 21.45 1.78 29.65
CA TYR A 560 22.66 1.59 30.44
C TYR A 560 23.81 1.19 29.56
N ASP A 561 24.81 2.08 29.43
CA ASP A 561 26.08 1.88 28.74
C ASP A 561 25.88 1.38 27.28
N ASP A 562 24.81 1.80 26.61
CA ASP A 562 24.36 1.32 25.29
C ASP A 562 24.19 -0.21 25.20
N ARG A 563 24.09 -0.92 26.32
CA ARG A 563 23.98 -2.38 26.42
C ARG A 563 22.58 -2.88 26.72
N TYR A 564 21.96 -2.30 27.75
CA TYR A 564 20.63 -2.66 28.19
C TYR A 564 19.71 -1.47 27.94
N LEU A 565 18.68 -1.72 27.16
CA LEU A 565 17.73 -0.71 26.74
C LEU A 565 16.36 -1.10 27.28
N LEU A 566 15.61 -0.16 27.83
CA LEU A 566 14.27 -0.33 28.35
C LEU A 566 13.39 0.83 27.85
N THR A 567 12.24 0.50 27.31
CA THR A 567 11.16 1.47 27.02
C THR A 567 9.91 1.06 27.77
N ALA A 568 9.27 1.98 28.47
CA ALA A 568 7.97 1.79 29.09
C ALA A 568 7.06 2.95 28.70
N THR A 569 5.84 2.63 28.29
CA THR A 569 4.84 3.64 27.91
C THR A 569 3.53 3.36 28.63
N MET A 570 2.91 4.39 29.11
CA MET A 570 1.55 4.37 29.64
C MET A 570 0.74 5.46 28.94
N ARG A 571 -0.40 5.07 28.37
CA ARG A 571 -1.36 6.01 27.80
C ARG A 571 -2.76 5.70 28.30
N ARG A 572 -3.52 6.75 28.56
CA ARG A 572 -4.92 6.69 28.94
C ARG A 572 -5.72 7.57 27.99
N ASP A 573 -6.63 6.96 27.22
CA ASP A 573 -7.47 7.65 26.25
C ASP A 573 -8.94 7.63 26.68
N GLY A 574 -9.64 8.74 26.48
CA GLY A 574 -11.08 8.86 26.64
C GLY A 574 -11.72 9.26 25.32
N SER A 575 -12.59 8.42 24.76
CA SER A 575 -13.30 8.65 23.49
C SER A 575 -14.78 8.92 23.71
N SER A 576 -15.32 9.93 23.02
CA SER A 576 -16.76 10.24 23.04
C SER A 576 -17.61 9.20 22.31
N ARG A 577 -17.00 8.28 21.55
CA ARG A 577 -17.70 7.21 20.84
C ARG A 577 -18.28 6.15 21.76
N PHE A 578 -17.77 6.08 22.99
CA PHE A 578 -18.24 5.16 24.03
C PHE A 578 -19.12 5.86 25.08
N GLY A 579 -19.99 5.10 25.71
CA GLY A 579 -20.87 5.58 26.78
C GLY A 579 -20.08 6.09 28.00
N PRO A 580 -20.67 6.92 28.84
CA PRO A 580 -19.98 7.62 29.95
C PRO A 580 -19.18 6.70 30.88
N SER A 581 -19.66 5.49 31.13
CA SER A 581 -19.01 4.52 32.04
C SER A 581 -17.81 3.80 31.42
N HIS A 582 -17.67 3.81 30.08
CA HIS A 582 -16.69 3.02 29.34
C HIS A 582 -15.77 3.87 28.44
N ARG A 583 -15.82 5.20 28.59
CA ARG A 583 -15.03 6.14 27.75
C ARG A 583 -13.52 5.94 27.85
N TRP A 584 -13.02 5.57 29.04
CA TRP A 584 -11.61 5.57 29.34
C TRP A 584 -10.98 4.18 29.20
N GLY A 585 -9.97 4.07 28.33
CA GLY A 585 -9.09 2.90 28.19
C GLY A 585 -7.68 3.18 28.71
N ASN A 586 -6.98 2.16 29.21
CA ASN A 586 -5.60 2.24 29.67
C ASN A 586 -4.73 1.31 28.81
N PHE A 587 -3.64 1.85 28.28
CA PHE A 587 -2.80 1.17 27.29
C PHE A 587 -1.33 1.16 27.74
N PRO A 588 -0.94 0.20 28.61
CA PRO A 588 0.43 0.02 29.04
C PRO A 588 1.24 -0.76 28.02
N SER A 589 2.53 -0.43 27.89
CA SER A 589 3.48 -1.24 27.16
C SER A 589 4.87 -1.16 27.75
N ALA A 590 5.64 -2.25 27.57
CA ALA A 590 7.05 -2.30 27.95
C ALA A 590 7.83 -3.09 26.91
N SER A 591 9.08 -2.69 26.64
CA SER A 591 10.02 -3.45 25.84
C SER A 591 11.44 -3.28 26.35
N ALA A 592 12.23 -4.32 26.18
CA ALA A 592 13.63 -4.35 26.55
C ALA A 592 14.47 -4.85 25.38
N ALA A 593 15.70 -4.34 25.30
CA ALA A 593 16.69 -4.85 24.36
C ALA A 593 18.04 -5.02 25.04
N TRP A 594 18.74 -6.07 24.61
CA TRP A 594 20.07 -6.41 25.09
C TRP A 594 21.03 -6.50 23.92
N ARG A 595 22.04 -5.61 23.90
CA ARG A 595 23.10 -5.60 22.91
C ARG A 595 24.25 -6.50 23.37
N LEU A 596 24.20 -7.76 22.98
CA LEU A 596 25.20 -8.80 23.32
C LEU A 596 26.59 -8.42 22.86
N SER A 597 26.69 -7.77 21.68
CA SER A 597 27.97 -7.30 21.12
C SER A 597 28.72 -6.27 21.96
N LYS A 598 28.02 -5.60 22.91
CA LYS A 598 28.62 -4.62 23.84
C LYS A 598 29.09 -5.24 25.13
N GLU A 599 28.86 -6.53 25.35
CA GLU A 599 29.33 -7.20 26.54
C GLU A 599 30.84 -7.42 26.53
N ASN A 600 31.47 -7.38 27.69
CA ASN A 600 32.93 -7.53 27.81
C ASN A 600 33.42 -8.93 27.43
N TRP A 601 32.59 -9.95 27.57
CA TRP A 601 32.85 -11.33 27.21
C TRP A 601 32.60 -11.64 25.73
N PHE A 602 31.93 -10.73 25.00
CA PHE A 602 31.65 -10.96 23.58
C PHE A 602 32.91 -10.84 22.74
N PRO A 603 33.19 -11.81 21.86
CA PRO A 603 34.38 -11.78 21.02
C PRO A 603 34.34 -10.60 20.05
N LYS A 604 35.29 -9.70 20.13
CA LYS A 604 35.44 -8.62 19.15
C LYS A 604 36.17 -9.19 17.91
N ASN A 605 35.38 -9.66 16.94
CA ASN A 605 35.90 -10.14 15.67
C ASN A 605 35.21 -9.42 14.50
N ILE A 606 35.83 -9.53 13.33
CA ILE A 606 35.31 -8.89 12.10
C ILE A 606 34.04 -9.52 11.57
N LEU A 607 33.70 -10.74 12.01
CA LEU A 607 32.59 -11.52 11.49
C LEU A 607 31.23 -10.97 11.97
N VAL A 608 31.13 -10.65 13.27
CA VAL A 608 29.90 -10.16 13.89
C VAL A 608 30.16 -8.79 14.50
N ASN A 609 29.48 -7.78 13.98
CA ASN A 609 29.63 -6.39 14.41
C ASN A 609 28.63 -6.00 15.51
N ASP A 610 27.36 -6.43 15.37
CA ASP A 610 26.32 -6.16 16.36
C ASP A 610 25.32 -7.31 16.43
N ILE A 611 24.95 -7.68 17.67
CA ILE A 611 23.84 -8.58 17.98
C ILE A 611 22.99 -7.90 19.04
N LYS A 612 21.69 -7.75 18.74
CA LYS A 612 20.72 -7.18 19.66
C LYS A 612 19.50 -8.08 19.75
N LEU A 613 19.17 -8.52 20.96
CA LEU A 613 17.93 -9.22 21.27
C LEU A 613 16.90 -8.21 21.75
N ARG A 614 15.67 -8.35 21.31
CA ARG A 614 14.54 -7.49 21.68
C ARG A 614 13.37 -8.33 22.18
N ALA A 615 12.66 -7.84 23.19
CA ALA A 615 11.41 -8.41 23.67
C ALA A 615 10.48 -7.29 24.09
N GLY A 616 9.22 -7.40 23.73
CA GLY A 616 8.21 -6.40 24.05
C GLY A 616 6.83 -7.01 24.25
N TYR A 617 6.06 -6.37 25.13
CA TYR A 617 4.65 -6.65 25.35
C TYR A 617 3.90 -5.34 25.52
N GLY A 618 2.71 -5.23 24.95
CA GLY A 618 1.88 -4.06 25.14
C GLY A 618 0.42 -4.29 24.80
N VAL A 619 -0.37 -3.34 25.27
CA VAL A 619 -1.82 -3.26 25.01
C VAL A 619 -2.10 -1.97 24.27
N THR A 620 -2.89 -2.04 23.23
CA THR A 620 -3.43 -0.90 22.48
C THR A 620 -4.92 -1.05 22.34
N GLY A 621 -5.65 0.05 22.15
CA GLY A 621 -7.09 0.04 21.96
C GLY A 621 -7.51 0.29 20.53
N ASN A 622 -8.80 0.08 20.23
CA ASN A 622 -9.43 0.48 18.98
C ASN A 622 -10.80 1.07 19.27
N ASP A 623 -11.08 2.27 18.69
CA ASP A 623 -12.37 2.96 18.78
C ASP A 623 -12.99 3.23 17.41
N LYS A 624 -12.57 2.49 16.39
CA LYS A 624 -13.10 2.61 15.02
C LYS A 624 -14.52 2.07 14.91
N ILE A 625 -15.46 2.76 15.57
CA ILE A 625 -16.90 2.58 15.46
C ILE A 625 -17.54 3.91 15.09
N GLY A 626 -18.79 3.86 14.64
CA GLY A 626 -19.56 5.07 14.35
C GLY A 626 -19.71 5.95 15.61
N SER A 627 -19.77 7.27 15.41
CA SER A 627 -20.18 8.19 16.47
C SER A 627 -21.57 7.82 16.96
N TYR A 628 -21.83 7.98 18.25
CA TYR A 628 -23.12 7.71 18.90
C TYR A 628 -23.57 6.23 18.90
N ALA A 629 -22.71 5.25 18.62
CA ALA A 629 -23.03 3.83 18.58
C ALA A 629 -23.60 3.27 19.90
N TYR A 630 -23.43 3.96 21.03
CA TYR A 630 -23.92 3.55 22.33
C TYR A 630 -25.33 4.04 22.67
N ILE A 631 -25.94 4.92 21.83
CA ILE A 631 -27.28 5.46 22.03
C ILE A 631 -28.25 4.92 20.96
N GLN A 632 -29.53 4.95 21.27
CA GLN A 632 -30.59 4.65 20.33
C GLN A 632 -30.75 5.78 19.31
N THR A 633 -30.81 5.45 18.03
CA THR A 633 -31.06 6.40 16.95
C THR A 633 -32.47 6.18 16.37
N TYR A 634 -33.01 7.22 15.74
CA TYR A 634 -34.32 7.22 15.15
C TYR A 634 -34.27 7.71 13.70
N ASN A 635 -35.13 7.14 12.87
CA ASN A 635 -35.45 7.67 11.53
C ASN A 635 -36.86 8.24 11.50
N THR A 636 -37.06 9.19 10.61
CA THR A 636 -38.43 9.62 10.24
C THR A 636 -38.95 8.71 9.15
N GLY A 637 -40.21 8.33 9.28
CA GLY A 637 -40.95 7.58 8.27
C GLY A 637 -42.35 8.16 8.08
N THR A 638 -43.11 7.54 7.23
CA THR A 638 -44.55 7.87 7.02
C THR A 638 -45.40 6.69 7.41
N TYR A 639 -46.56 6.95 8.03
CA TYR A 639 -47.54 5.95 8.37
C TYR A 639 -48.97 6.47 8.04
N ILE A 640 -49.84 5.58 7.67
CA ILE A 640 -51.22 5.93 7.40
C ILE A 640 -52.03 5.80 8.69
N PHE A 641 -52.63 6.90 9.14
CA PHE A 641 -53.47 6.95 10.33
C PHE A 641 -54.88 7.39 9.88
N GLY A 642 -55.78 6.44 9.77
CA GLY A 642 -57.06 6.68 9.09
C GLY A 642 -56.79 6.94 7.61
N ASP A 643 -57.24 8.11 7.13
CA ASP A 643 -57.06 8.57 5.74
C ASP A 643 -55.85 9.53 5.58
N ASP A 644 -55.13 9.82 6.68
CA ASP A 644 -54.03 10.79 6.66
C ASP A 644 -52.64 10.08 6.66
N ILE A 645 -51.71 10.63 5.86
CA ILE A 645 -50.31 10.25 5.89
C ILE A 645 -49.61 11.13 6.93
N VAL A 646 -49.16 10.53 8.03
CA VAL A 646 -48.48 11.23 9.12
C VAL A 646 -47.01 10.88 9.16
N THR A 647 -46.18 11.83 9.55
CA THR A 647 -44.75 11.58 9.81
C THR A 647 -44.62 10.88 11.15
N THR A 648 -43.84 9.80 11.18
CA THR A 648 -43.58 9.00 12.38
C THR A 648 -42.08 8.97 12.68
N LEU A 649 -41.73 8.70 13.95
CA LEU A 649 -40.40 8.35 14.40
C LEU A 649 -40.34 6.85 14.58
N MET A 650 -39.44 6.21 13.85
CA MET A 650 -39.15 4.78 13.98
C MET A 650 -37.80 4.58 14.67
N ALA A 651 -37.71 3.65 15.61
CA ALA A 651 -36.46 3.28 16.25
C ALA A 651 -35.57 2.65 15.17
N LYS A 652 -34.38 3.27 14.91
CA LYS A 652 -33.45 2.80 13.89
C LYS A 652 -32.55 1.70 14.44
N SER A 653 -31.82 1.98 15.50
CA SER A 653 -30.85 1.06 16.09
C SER A 653 -31.06 0.90 17.58
N MET A 654 -30.73 -0.27 18.10
CA MET A 654 -30.79 -0.54 19.53
C MET A 654 -29.59 0.09 20.25
N ALA A 655 -29.83 0.74 21.39
CA ALA A 655 -28.78 1.26 22.25
C ALA A 655 -27.93 0.14 22.86
N ASN A 656 -26.59 0.36 22.92
CA ASN A 656 -25.73 -0.48 23.74
C ASN A 656 -24.78 0.38 24.61
N PRO A 657 -25.23 0.83 25.79
CA PRO A 657 -24.43 1.66 26.67
C PRO A 657 -23.18 0.96 27.24
N SER A 658 -23.12 -0.38 27.16
CA SER A 658 -22.00 -1.19 27.68
C SER A 658 -20.86 -1.33 26.69
N ILE A 659 -21.00 -0.78 25.47
CA ILE A 659 -19.95 -0.85 24.45
C ILE A 659 -18.67 -0.18 24.96
N HIS A 660 -17.56 -0.86 24.80
CA HIS A 660 -16.26 -0.45 25.30
C HIS A 660 -15.14 -0.72 24.30
N TRP A 661 -13.91 -0.39 24.66
CA TRP A 661 -12.72 -0.52 23.83
C TRP A 661 -12.48 -1.96 23.37
N GLU A 662 -12.22 -2.12 22.10
CA GLU A 662 -11.55 -3.31 21.59
C GLU A 662 -10.08 -3.24 22.01
N GLU A 663 -9.54 -4.32 22.62
CA GLU A 663 -8.16 -4.38 23.08
C GLU A 663 -7.32 -5.29 22.21
N VAL A 664 -6.15 -4.79 21.80
CA VAL A 664 -5.12 -5.59 21.12
C VAL A 664 -3.94 -5.78 22.04
N ARG A 665 -3.68 -7.03 22.40
CA ARG A 665 -2.57 -7.46 23.25
C ARG A 665 -1.53 -8.14 22.38
N GLN A 666 -0.30 -7.60 22.37
CA GLN A 666 0.73 -8.08 21.48
C GLN A 666 2.03 -8.36 22.21
N ALA A 667 2.62 -9.53 21.96
CA ALA A 667 3.97 -9.92 22.35
C ALA A 667 4.84 -9.98 21.10
N ASN A 668 6.10 -9.55 21.23
CA ASN A 668 7.10 -9.57 20.17
C ASN A 668 8.46 -9.97 20.72
N ILE A 669 9.18 -10.83 20.00
CA ILE A 669 10.58 -11.17 20.27
C ILE A 669 11.34 -10.95 18.94
N GLY A 670 12.46 -10.24 19.01
CA GLY A 670 13.25 -9.88 17.83
C GLY A 670 14.74 -10.10 18.02
N LEU A 671 15.41 -10.37 16.91
CA LEU A 671 16.86 -10.47 16.79
C LEU A 671 17.32 -9.56 15.66
N ASP A 672 18.23 -8.62 15.97
CA ASP A 672 18.96 -7.84 14.97
C ASP A 672 20.41 -8.30 14.97
N LEU A 673 20.93 -8.62 13.78
CA LEU A 673 22.27 -9.13 13.56
C LEU A 673 22.95 -8.35 12.43
N SER A 674 24.15 -7.83 12.70
CA SER A 674 24.99 -7.16 11.72
C SER A 674 26.33 -7.88 11.64
N MET A 675 26.76 -8.27 10.42
CA MET A 675 27.96 -9.06 10.16
C MET A 675 28.81 -8.44 9.04
N TRP A 676 30.10 -8.85 9.00
CA TRP A 676 31.09 -8.47 7.95
C TRP A 676 31.12 -6.96 7.72
N GLN A 677 31.37 -6.19 8.78
CA GLN A 677 31.40 -4.71 8.74
C GLN A 677 30.07 -4.13 8.22
N SER A 678 28.94 -4.67 8.72
CA SER A 678 27.58 -4.30 8.32
C SER A 678 27.22 -4.58 6.86
N ARG A 679 28.02 -5.40 6.14
CA ARG A 679 27.66 -5.84 4.78
C ARG A 679 26.46 -6.78 4.76
N VAL A 680 26.18 -7.46 5.88
CA VAL A 680 24.99 -8.30 6.05
C VAL A 680 24.25 -7.84 7.29
N ASN A 681 23.02 -7.40 7.13
CA ASN A 681 22.13 -6.99 8.20
C ASN A 681 20.86 -7.83 8.15
N LEU A 682 20.59 -8.55 9.22
CA LEU A 682 19.44 -9.43 9.37
C LEU A 682 18.59 -8.97 10.55
N SER A 683 17.29 -8.85 10.35
CA SER A 683 16.30 -8.67 11.41
C SER A 683 15.24 -9.76 11.32
N VAL A 684 14.99 -10.43 12.43
CA VAL A 684 13.97 -11.48 12.55
C VAL A 684 13.06 -11.14 13.73
N ASP A 685 11.77 -11.11 13.51
CA ASP A 685 10.76 -10.88 14.54
C ASP A 685 9.75 -12.04 14.58
N ALA A 686 9.43 -12.51 15.77
CA ALA A 686 8.31 -13.41 16.05
C ALA A 686 7.26 -12.67 16.85
N TYR A 687 6.00 -12.76 16.45
CA TYR A 687 4.93 -12.03 17.12
C TYR A 687 3.69 -12.87 17.38
N LEU A 688 2.95 -12.46 18.44
CA LEU A 688 1.63 -12.94 18.78
C LEU A 688 0.75 -11.74 19.07
N LYS A 689 -0.27 -11.51 18.23
CA LYS A 689 -1.25 -10.42 18.33
C LYS A 689 -2.61 -11.03 18.62
N ASN A 690 -3.19 -10.71 19.79
CA ASN A 690 -4.52 -11.14 20.19
C ASN A 690 -5.42 -9.92 20.32
N THR A 691 -6.48 -9.87 19.53
CA THR A 691 -7.58 -8.93 19.71
C THR A 691 -8.61 -9.56 20.62
N ALA A 692 -8.98 -8.86 21.68
CA ALA A 692 -10.04 -9.23 22.61
C ALA A 692 -11.16 -8.18 22.55
N ASP A 693 -12.36 -8.61 22.96
CA ASP A 693 -13.53 -7.72 23.01
C ASP A 693 -13.79 -7.01 21.66
N MET A 694 -13.59 -7.77 20.57
CA MET A 694 -13.73 -7.26 19.19
C MET A 694 -15.13 -6.68 19.01
N LEU A 695 -15.20 -5.49 18.43
CA LEU A 695 -16.44 -4.80 18.13
C LEU A 695 -17.11 -5.47 16.93
N VAL A 696 -18.23 -6.13 17.14
CA VAL A 696 -18.99 -6.87 16.13
C VAL A 696 -20.37 -6.28 16.00
N LYS A 697 -20.87 -6.14 14.79
CA LYS A 697 -22.27 -5.86 14.53
C LYS A 697 -23.08 -7.13 14.79
N ALA A 698 -23.94 -7.08 15.79
CA ALA A 698 -24.82 -8.20 16.13
C ALA A 698 -26.15 -8.05 15.40
N ALA A 699 -26.60 -9.13 14.78
CA ALA A 699 -27.98 -9.20 14.28
C ALA A 699 -28.94 -9.34 15.46
N ILE A 700 -29.99 -8.54 15.47
CA ILE A 700 -31.09 -8.66 16.42
C ILE A 700 -32.34 -9.20 15.69
N PRO A 701 -33.25 -9.89 16.36
CA PRO A 701 -34.46 -10.41 15.72
C PRO A 701 -35.28 -9.28 15.05
N ILE A 702 -35.77 -9.54 13.84
CA ILE A 702 -36.60 -8.58 13.10
C ILE A 702 -37.84 -8.18 13.87
N THR A 703 -38.34 -9.08 14.73
CA THR A 703 -39.47 -8.85 15.64
C THR A 703 -39.19 -7.87 16.77
N SER A 704 -37.92 -7.41 16.91
CA SER A 704 -37.52 -6.42 17.93
C SER A 704 -38.12 -5.01 17.67
N GLY A 705 -38.63 -4.75 16.45
CA GLY A 705 -39.23 -3.48 16.07
C GLY A 705 -38.26 -2.36 15.71
N TYR A 706 -36.96 -2.68 15.57
CA TYR A 706 -35.97 -1.77 15.02
C TYR A 706 -35.94 -1.85 13.49
N GLU A 707 -35.73 -0.70 12.83
CA GLU A 707 -35.60 -0.66 11.37
C GLU A 707 -34.33 -1.34 10.90
N ASP A 708 -33.23 -1.11 11.61
CA ASP A 708 -31.94 -1.71 11.32
C ASP A 708 -31.60 -2.79 12.36
N THR A 709 -31.78 -4.03 11.95
CA THR A 709 -31.53 -5.20 12.80
C THR A 709 -30.08 -5.65 12.76
N THR A 710 -29.18 -4.96 12.02
CA THR A 710 -27.80 -5.39 11.77
C THR A 710 -26.74 -4.41 12.29
N THR A 711 -27.10 -3.27 12.88
CA THR A 711 -26.16 -2.19 13.23
C THR A 711 -25.80 -2.07 14.72
N THR A 712 -26.38 -2.88 15.59
CA THR A 712 -26.04 -2.82 17.02
C THR A 712 -24.65 -3.39 17.26
N TYR A 713 -23.73 -2.54 17.70
CA TYR A 713 -22.38 -2.99 18.08
C TYR A 713 -22.39 -3.68 19.43
N THR A 714 -21.64 -4.76 19.54
CA THR A 714 -21.36 -5.46 20.79
C THR A 714 -19.89 -5.85 20.85
N ASN A 715 -19.34 -5.90 22.05
CA ASN A 715 -17.99 -6.44 22.29
C ASN A 715 -18.08 -7.97 22.34
N ALA A 716 -17.83 -8.60 21.23
CA ALA A 716 -17.94 -10.04 21.06
C ALA A 716 -16.85 -10.55 20.14
N GLY A 717 -16.11 -11.53 20.61
CA GLY A 717 -15.13 -12.19 19.78
C GLY A 717 -13.68 -11.90 20.12
N LYS A 718 -12.86 -12.85 19.68
CA LYS A 718 -11.40 -12.82 19.83
C LYS A 718 -10.76 -13.32 18.55
N VAL A 719 -9.76 -12.58 18.08
CA VAL A 719 -8.96 -12.94 16.90
C VAL A 719 -7.50 -13.01 17.28
N ARG A 720 -6.79 -13.97 16.70
CA ARG A 720 -5.36 -14.15 16.89
C ARG A 720 -4.64 -14.11 15.55
N ASN A 721 -3.57 -13.31 15.49
CA ASN A 721 -2.54 -13.38 14.45
C ASN A 721 -1.22 -13.78 15.09
N SER A 722 -0.50 -14.72 14.48
CA SER A 722 0.84 -15.12 14.87
C SER A 722 1.71 -15.29 13.64
N GLY A 723 2.97 -14.92 13.74
CA GLY A 723 3.82 -14.96 12.56
C GLY A 723 5.28 -14.67 12.83
N PHE A 724 6.05 -14.80 11.74
CA PHE A 724 7.46 -14.45 11.64
C PHE A 724 7.68 -13.43 10.54
N GLU A 725 8.55 -12.48 10.82
CA GLU A 725 9.00 -11.46 9.88
C GLU A 725 10.50 -11.57 9.70
N PHE A 726 10.95 -11.43 8.48
CA PHE A 726 12.32 -11.58 8.08
C PHE A 726 12.73 -10.41 7.19
N THR A 727 13.82 -9.75 7.51
CA THR A 727 14.39 -8.68 6.67
C THR A 727 15.89 -8.90 6.58
N LEU A 728 16.42 -9.06 5.37
CA LEU A 728 17.82 -9.24 5.09
C LEU A 728 18.29 -8.19 4.09
N ASN A 729 19.28 -7.39 4.48
CA ASN A 729 19.94 -6.43 3.61
C ASN A 729 21.42 -6.83 3.47
N THR A 730 21.89 -6.95 2.22
CA THR A 730 23.27 -7.35 1.93
C THR A 730 23.93 -6.42 0.93
N ILE A 731 25.20 -6.14 1.15
CA ILE A 731 26.11 -5.59 0.14
C ILE A 731 26.92 -6.77 -0.39
N ASN A 732 26.46 -7.32 -1.52
CA ASN A 732 27.05 -8.54 -2.09
C ASN A 732 28.43 -8.27 -2.68
N PHE A 733 28.55 -7.14 -3.37
CA PHE A 733 29.79 -6.69 -3.98
C PHE A 733 29.90 -5.17 -3.86
N ASP A 734 31.07 -4.66 -3.54
CA ASP A 734 31.37 -3.24 -3.44
C ASP A 734 32.80 -2.99 -3.86
N SER A 735 33.01 -2.46 -5.04
CA SER A 735 34.34 -2.01 -5.51
C SER A 735 34.51 -0.52 -5.18
N THR A 736 35.73 -0.14 -4.85
CA THR A 736 36.06 1.26 -4.54
C THR A 736 35.88 2.19 -5.74
N GLY A 737 35.33 3.38 -5.50
CA GLY A 737 35.10 4.43 -6.52
C GLY A 737 33.91 4.15 -7.42
N ASP A 738 33.97 4.51 -8.73
CA ASP A 738 32.91 4.29 -9.71
C ASP A 738 32.78 2.84 -10.20
N GLY A 739 33.35 1.87 -9.43
CA GLY A 739 33.31 0.47 -9.75
C GLY A 739 31.92 -0.16 -9.57
N PHE A 740 31.84 -1.48 -9.78
CA PHE A 740 30.60 -2.22 -9.65
C PHE A 740 30.22 -2.41 -8.17
N ARG A 741 28.95 -2.10 -7.85
CA ARG A 741 28.32 -2.34 -6.53
C ARG A 741 27.02 -3.09 -6.73
N TRP A 742 26.77 -4.09 -5.89
CA TRP A 742 25.54 -4.88 -5.88
C TRP A 742 25.02 -5.02 -4.46
N GLU A 743 23.77 -4.59 -4.27
CA GLU A 743 23.02 -4.67 -3.02
C GLU A 743 21.76 -5.51 -3.20
N THR A 744 21.40 -6.28 -2.18
CA THR A 744 20.14 -7.04 -2.15
C THR A 744 19.38 -6.76 -0.86
N SER A 745 18.11 -6.45 -0.98
CA SER A 745 17.16 -6.38 0.13
C SER A 745 16.10 -7.47 -0.06
N LEU A 746 15.88 -8.30 0.96
CA LEU A 746 14.90 -9.37 0.95
C LEU A 746 13.99 -9.22 2.18
N THR A 747 12.69 -9.30 1.97
CA THR A 747 11.70 -9.41 3.04
C THR A 747 10.87 -10.67 2.88
N ALA A 748 10.53 -11.30 4.00
CA ALA A 748 9.59 -12.41 4.02
C ALA A 748 8.72 -12.32 5.28
N THR A 749 7.45 -12.66 5.15
CA THR A 749 6.51 -12.65 6.26
C THR A 749 5.64 -13.89 6.16
N TRP A 750 5.59 -14.64 7.25
CA TRP A 750 4.63 -15.72 7.44
C TRP A 750 3.63 -15.29 8.49
N ASN A 751 2.33 -15.41 8.19
CA ASN A 751 1.26 -15.03 9.10
C ASN A 751 0.15 -16.07 9.13
N ARG A 752 -0.39 -16.36 10.31
CA ARG A 752 -1.59 -17.15 10.49
C ARG A 752 -2.63 -16.40 11.30
N ASN A 753 -3.79 -16.25 10.69
CA ASN A 753 -4.99 -15.66 11.29
C ASN A 753 -5.92 -16.74 11.83
N LYS A 754 -6.56 -16.49 12.97
CA LYS A 754 -7.55 -17.41 13.57
C LYS A 754 -8.58 -16.64 14.40
N ILE A 755 -9.85 -16.89 14.14
CA ILE A 755 -10.94 -16.50 15.05
C ILE A 755 -10.89 -17.48 16.23
N VAL A 756 -10.62 -16.95 17.42
CA VAL A 756 -10.56 -17.76 18.64
C VAL A 756 -11.96 -18.01 19.19
N SER A 757 -12.80 -16.96 19.19
CA SER A 757 -14.18 -17.01 19.67
C SER A 757 -14.98 -15.86 19.07
N LEU A 758 -16.27 -16.09 18.78
CA LEU A 758 -17.27 -15.07 18.37
C LEU A 758 -18.33 -14.83 19.45
N ASN A 759 -18.18 -15.42 20.64
CA ASN A 759 -19.20 -15.45 21.70
C ASN A 759 -20.53 -16.10 21.27
N SER A 760 -20.53 -16.79 20.14
CA SER A 760 -21.61 -17.58 19.58
C SER A 760 -21.01 -18.76 18.83
N ASP A 761 -21.66 -19.91 18.86
CA ASP A 761 -21.33 -21.06 18.03
C ASP A 761 -21.89 -20.93 16.62
N THR A 762 -22.87 -20.05 16.43
CA THR A 762 -23.44 -19.76 15.12
C THR A 762 -22.45 -18.93 14.31
N PRO A 763 -22.07 -19.38 13.11
CA PRO A 763 -21.20 -18.62 12.21
C PRO A 763 -21.85 -17.30 11.76
N LEU A 764 -21.02 -16.28 11.46
CA LEU A 764 -21.46 -15.06 10.81
C LEU A 764 -21.19 -15.18 9.31
N TYR A 765 -22.21 -15.03 8.49
CA TYR A 765 -22.11 -15.10 7.04
C TYR A 765 -22.01 -13.70 6.43
N GLN A 766 -21.20 -13.54 5.37
CA GLN A 766 -20.95 -12.25 4.72
C GLN A 766 -20.72 -12.43 3.21
N ASN A 767 -20.73 -11.28 2.48
CA ASN A 767 -20.48 -11.23 1.05
C ASN A 767 -21.46 -12.09 0.25
N GLU A 768 -22.68 -11.60 0.14
CA GLU A 768 -23.79 -12.25 -0.54
C GLU A 768 -23.73 -12.03 -2.06
N THR A 769 -24.08 -13.06 -2.83
CA THR A 769 -24.41 -12.98 -4.25
C THR A 769 -25.51 -13.97 -4.59
N GLY A 770 -26.47 -13.53 -5.41
CA GLY A 770 -27.60 -14.40 -5.84
C GLY A 770 -28.41 -14.97 -4.67
N GLY A 771 -28.53 -14.26 -3.53
CA GLY A 771 -29.23 -14.70 -2.33
C GLY A 771 -28.45 -15.70 -1.46
N ALA A 772 -27.16 -15.96 -1.75
CA ALA A 772 -26.32 -16.86 -0.97
C ALA A 772 -25.01 -16.21 -0.55
N TYR A 773 -24.50 -16.57 0.62
CA TYR A 773 -23.27 -16.01 1.19
C TYR A 773 -22.02 -16.77 0.69
N ILE A 774 -20.96 -16.02 0.35
CA ILE A 774 -19.67 -16.54 -0.12
C ILE A 774 -18.72 -16.80 1.04
N THR A 775 -18.75 -15.98 2.10
CA THR A 775 -17.78 -16.07 3.20
C THR A 775 -18.45 -16.32 4.53
N MET A 776 -17.69 -16.94 5.42
CA MET A 776 -18.13 -17.31 6.75
C MET A 776 -17.06 -16.98 7.80
N GLN A 777 -17.51 -16.44 8.94
CA GLN A 777 -16.71 -16.29 10.15
C GLN A 777 -17.07 -17.42 11.12
N LYS A 778 -16.12 -18.29 11.47
CA LYS A 778 -16.36 -19.45 12.34
C LYS A 778 -15.25 -19.61 13.37
N ASN A 779 -15.63 -19.98 14.59
CA ASN A 779 -14.69 -20.32 15.67
C ASN A 779 -13.65 -21.34 15.21
N GLY A 780 -12.37 -21.07 15.48
CA GLY A 780 -11.27 -21.95 15.12
C GLY A 780 -10.74 -21.82 13.70
N LYS A 781 -11.34 -21.00 12.84
CA LYS A 781 -10.97 -20.82 11.42
C LYS A 781 -10.41 -19.41 11.18
N PRO A 782 -9.70 -19.18 10.06
CA PRO A 782 -9.31 -17.83 9.63
C PRO A 782 -10.52 -16.92 9.37
N ILE A 783 -10.29 -15.61 9.36
CA ILE A 783 -11.30 -14.62 8.93
C ILE A 783 -11.56 -14.79 7.43
N ASN A 784 -12.85 -14.63 7.03
CA ASN A 784 -13.32 -14.63 5.63
C ASN A 784 -13.10 -15.94 4.87
N VAL A 785 -13.13 -17.11 5.54
CA VAL A 785 -13.06 -18.38 4.80
C VAL A 785 -14.24 -18.51 3.84
N PHE A 786 -13.98 -19.04 2.63
CA PHE A 786 -15.02 -19.27 1.64
C PHE A 786 -15.93 -20.42 2.06
N TYR A 787 -17.23 -20.28 1.79
CA TYR A 787 -18.28 -21.18 2.22
C TYR A 787 -19.19 -21.53 1.06
N GLY A 788 -19.31 -22.81 0.73
CA GLY A 788 -20.07 -23.25 -0.43
C GLY A 788 -20.13 -24.76 -0.54
N TYR A 789 -20.62 -25.22 -1.69
CA TYR A 789 -20.70 -26.64 -2.04
C TYR A 789 -19.36 -27.17 -2.53
N VAL A 790 -19.18 -28.50 -2.48
CA VAL A 790 -18.03 -29.20 -3.04
C VAL A 790 -18.45 -29.90 -4.32
N ALA A 791 -17.87 -29.52 -5.46
CA ALA A 791 -18.07 -30.18 -6.74
C ALA A 791 -17.26 -31.49 -6.82
N ASP A 792 -17.89 -32.60 -7.21
CA ASP A 792 -17.28 -33.93 -7.33
C ASP A 792 -17.27 -34.42 -8.80
N GLY A 793 -17.06 -33.50 -9.73
CA GLY A 793 -17.05 -33.79 -11.17
C GLY A 793 -18.39 -33.53 -11.84
N ILE A 794 -18.60 -34.21 -12.97
CA ILE A 794 -19.77 -34.04 -13.85
C ILE A 794 -20.40 -35.39 -14.09
N PHE A 795 -21.73 -35.49 -14.00
CA PHE A 795 -22.47 -36.68 -14.36
C PHE A 795 -22.25 -37.03 -15.84
N GLN A 796 -21.81 -38.25 -16.13
CA GLN A 796 -21.58 -38.67 -17.51
C GLN A 796 -22.77 -39.48 -18.09
N THR A 797 -23.55 -40.16 -17.22
CA THR A 797 -24.67 -41.01 -17.62
C THR A 797 -25.89 -40.81 -16.72
N HIS A 798 -27.06 -41.20 -17.16
CA HIS A 798 -28.26 -41.21 -16.34
C HIS A 798 -28.14 -42.15 -15.11
N GLU A 799 -27.44 -43.29 -15.26
CA GLU A 799 -27.20 -44.19 -14.16
C GLU A 799 -26.40 -43.54 -13.00
N GLU A 800 -25.45 -42.67 -13.36
CA GLU A 800 -24.74 -41.90 -12.34
C GLU A 800 -25.67 -40.92 -11.61
N VAL A 801 -26.62 -40.27 -12.35
CA VAL A 801 -27.62 -39.37 -11.75
C VAL A 801 -28.56 -40.16 -10.80
N ASP A 802 -29.07 -41.28 -11.26
CA ASP A 802 -30.05 -42.11 -10.52
C ASP A 802 -29.45 -42.72 -9.24
N ASN A 803 -28.13 -42.96 -9.22
CA ASN A 803 -27.41 -43.53 -8.07
C ASN A 803 -26.81 -42.45 -7.13
N HIS A 804 -26.99 -41.19 -7.44
CA HIS A 804 -26.49 -40.08 -6.62
C HIS A 804 -27.54 -39.52 -5.67
N ALA A 805 -27.13 -38.76 -4.62
CA ALA A 805 -28.04 -37.96 -3.82
C ALA A 805 -28.85 -36.99 -4.70
N PHE A 806 -30.12 -36.81 -4.37
CA PHE A 806 -31.01 -35.95 -5.15
C PHE A 806 -30.53 -34.48 -5.14
N GLN A 807 -30.34 -33.88 -6.30
CA GLN A 807 -29.98 -32.46 -6.41
C GLN A 807 -31.18 -31.65 -6.85
N GLU A 808 -31.68 -31.90 -8.07
CA GLU A 808 -32.83 -31.22 -8.66
C GLU A 808 -33.60 -32.17 -9.57
N ASN A 809 -34.86 -31.88 -9.80
CA ASN A 809 -35.68 -32.66 -10.75
C ASN A 809 -35.16 -32.66 -12.19
N SER A 810 -34.39 -31.66 -12.54
CA SER A 810 -33.82 -31.41 -13.86
C SER A 810 -32.37 -31.89 -14.02
N THR A 811 -31.80 -32.48 -12.97
CA THR A 811 -30.42 -33.02 -13.03
C THR A 811 -30.30 -34.08 -14.14
N ALA A 812 -29.28 -33.93 -14.96
CA ALA A 812 -29.05 -34.81 -16.11
C ALA A 812 -27.55 -34.98 -16.41
N PRO A 813 -27.14 -35.91 -17.25
CA PRO A 813 -25.76 -36.00 -17.71
C PRO A 813 -25.25 -34.66 -18.25
N GLY A 814 -24.04 -34.30 -17.88
CA GLY A 814 -23.41 -33.00 -18.13
C GLY A 814 -23.54 -32.00 -17.02
N ASP A 815 -24.39 -32.22 -16.02
CA ASP A 815 -24.49 -31.32 -14.85
C ASP A 815 -23.41 -31.65 -13.82
N ILE A 816 -23.08 -30.64 -12.99
CA ILE A 816 -22.14 -30.81 -11.87
C ILE A 816 -22.76 -31.71 -10.83
N ARG A 817 -21.97 -32.69 -10.38
CA ARG A 817 -22.24 -33.53 -9.24
C ARG A 817 -21.69 -32.90 -7.97
N PHE A 818 -22.55 -32.53 -7.03
CA PHE A 818 -22.15 -31.98 -5.74
C PHE A 818 -22.12 -33.09 -4.67
N LYS A 819 -21.21 -32.95 -3.70
CA LYS A 819 -21.09 -33.93 -2.59
C LYS A 819 -22.20 -33.78 -1.59
N ASP A 820 -22.84 -34.88 -1.24
CA ASP A 820 -23.67 -35.06 -0.08
C ASP A 820 -22.75 -35.26 1.15
N LEU A 821 -22.57 -34.20 1.94
CA LEU A 821 -21.61 -34.19 3.05
C LEU A 821 -22.17 -34.76 4.35
N ASN A 822 -23.50 -34.70 4.52
CA ASN A 822 -24.19 -35.25 5.70
C ASN A 822 -24.75 -36.67 5.47
N ASN A 823 -24.72 -37.14 4.20
CA ASN A 823 -25.23 -38.46 3.74
C ASN A 823 -26.74 -38.61 3.99
N ASP A 824 -27.53 -37.57 3.79
CA ASP A 824 -28.99 -37.65 3.95
C ASP A 824 -29.70 -37.98 2.63
N GLY A 825 -28.96 -38.05 1.52
CA GLY A 825 -29.47 -38.40 0.20
C GLY A 825 -30.03 -37.22 -0.58
N VAL A 826 -29.85 -35.96 -0.11
CA VAL A 826 -30.33 -34.74 -0.76
C VAL A 826 -29.26 -33.65 -0.72
N ILE A 827 -28.97 -33.02 -1.83
CA ILE A 827 -28.03 -31.88 -1.87
C ILE A 827 -28.79 -30.57 -1.52
N ASN A 828 -28.47 -30.01 -0.34
CA ASN A 828 -29.12 -28.82 0.19
C ASN A 828 -28.13 -27.92 0.97
N GLU A 829 -28.64 -26.91 1.69
CA GLU A 829 -27.81 -25.95 2.45
C GLU A 829 -26.91 -26.61 3.53
N GLU A 830 -27.26 -27.84 4.00
CA GLU A 830 -26.51 -28.57 5.00
C GLU A 830 -25.23 -29.21 4.44
N ASP A 831 -25.13 -29.31 3.09
CA ASP A 831 -23.93 -29.80 2.38
C ASP A 831 -22.91 -28.71 2.09
N ARG A 832 -23.15 -27.50 2.54
CA ARG A 832 -22.19 -26.41 2.40
C ARG A 832 -21.10 -26.50 3.47
N THR A 833 -19.87 -26.28 3.06
CA THR A 833 -18.69 -26.35 3.94
C THR A 833 -17.69 -25.24 3.63
N ILE A 834 -16.57 -25.21 4.35
CA ILE A 834 -15.44 -24.33 4.02
C ILE A 834 -14.74 -24.88 2.78
N ILE A 835 -14.72 -24.09 1.73
CA ILE A 835 -14.18 -24.45 0.41
C ILE A 835 -12.89 -23.69 0.05
N GLY A 836 -12.45 -22.73 0.88
CA GLY A 836 -11.20 -22.01 0.63
C GLY A 836 -10.84 -20.97 1.69
N ASN A 837 -9.63 -20.39 1.57
CA ASN A 837 -9.07 -19.41 2.49
C ASN A 837 -8.39 -18.26 1.74
N PRO A 838 -8.87 -17.02 1.87
CA PRO A 838 -8.28 -15.86 1.18
C PRO A 838 -6.99 -15.33 1.82
N ASN A 839 -6.66 -15.76 3.05
CA ASN A 839 -5.53 -15.19 3.78
C ASN A 839 -4.22 -15.81 3.30
N PRO A 840 -3.23 -15.01 2.85
CA PRO A 840 -1.95 -15.54 2.42
C PRO A 840 -1.15 -16.14 3.59
N ASP A 841 -0.45 -17.24 3.33
CA ASP A 841 0.51 -17.82 4.26
C ASP A 841 1.84 -17.05 4.21
N TRP A 842 2.34 -16.72 3.01
CA TRP A 842 3.60 -16.02 2.83
C TRP A 842 3.48 -14.79 1.95
N LEU A 843 4.11 -13.72 2.40
CA LEU A 843 4.43 -12.52 1.62
C LEU A 843 5.95 -12.45 1.52
N PHE A 844 6.49 -12.24 0.32
CA PHE A 844 7.93 -12.10 0.14
C PHE A 844 8.27 -11.09 -0.95
N SER A 845 9.41 -10.47 -0.81
CA SER A 845 9.92 -9.57 -1.82
C SER A 845 11.44 -9.56 -1.87
N MET A 846 12.00 -9.21 -3.02
CA MET A 846 13.44 -9.08 -3.22
C MET A 846 13.73 -7.89 -4.12
N THR A 847 14.56 -6.97 -3.66
CA THR A 847 15.12 -5.88 -4.46
C THR A 847 16.60 -6.10 -4.67
N ASN A 848 17.06 -6.04 -5.93
CA ASN A 848 18.46 -6.00 -6.28
C ASN A 848 18.80 -4.65 -6.90
N ASN A 849 19.81 -3.98 -6.37
CA ASN A 849 20.35 -2.73 -6.89
C ASN A 849 21.78 -2.95 -7.38
N PHE A 850 22.02 -2.55 -8.62
CA PHE A 850 23.32 -2.62 -9.27
C PHE A 850 23.76 -1.21 -9.67
N TYR A 851 25.01 -0.85 -9.37
CA TYR A 851 25.59 0.46 -9.70
C TYR A 851 26.89 0.25 -10.45
N PHE A 852 27.11 0.99 -11.54
CA PHE A 852 28.34 0.95 -12.32
C PHE A 852 28.51 2.22 -13.15
N LYS A 853 29.59 2.99 -12.90
CA LYS A 853 29.98 4.17 -13.69
C LYS A 853 28.83 5.15 -13.98
N GLY A 854 28.04 5.48 -12.96
CA GLY A 854 26.90 6.38 -13.07
C GLY A 854 25.59 5.72 -13.54
N PHE A 855 25.63 4.47 -14.01
CA PHE A 855 24.42 3.66 -14.23
C PHE A 855 23.95 3.04 -12.91
N ASP A 856 22.65 3.00 -12.73
CA ASP A 856 21.97 2.26 -11.69
C ASP A 856 20.86 1.40 -12.30
N LEU A 857 20.79 0.13 -11.86
CA LEU A 857 19.70 -0.78 -12.24
C LEU A 857 19.07 -1.35 -10.98
N THR A 858 17.76 -1.14 -10.84
CA THR A 858 16.95 -1.73 -9.77
C THR A 858 16.02 -2.79 -10.37
N VAL A 859 16.00 -3.98 -9.77
CA VAL A 859 15.05 -5.05 -10.09
C VAL A 859 14.32 -5.44 -8.80
N PHE A 860 13.01 -5.24 -8.78
CA PHE A 860 12.16 -5.52 -7.64
C PHE A 860 11.15 -6.62 -7.96
N LEU A 861 11.18 -7.68 -7.16
CA LEU A 861 10.30 -8.83 -7.21
C LEU A 861 9.39 -8.85 -5.98
N GLN A 862 8.15 -9.24 -6.18
CA GLN A 862 7.16 -9.41 -5.11
C GLN A 862 6.35 -10.69 -5.35
N GLY A 863 6.02 -11.41 -4.28
CA GLY A 863 5.18 -12.59 -4.37
C GLY A 863 4.31 -12.81 -3.13
N VAL A 864 3.22 -13.49 -3.37
CA VAL A 864 2.23 -13.92 -2.37
C VAL A 864 1.95 -15.39 -2.60
N THR A 865 1.85 -16.18 -1.54
CA THR A 865 1.51 -17.61 -1.67
C THR A 865 0.59 -18.08 -0.54
N GLY A 866 -0.17 -19.15 -0.83
CA GLY A 866 -1.01 -19.83 0.15
C GLY A 866 -2.39 -19.19 0.35
N ASN A 867 -2.76 -18.23 -0.48
CA ASN A 867 -4.10 -17.68 -0.54
C ASN A 867 -4.89 -18.24 -1.71
N GLU A 868 -6.20 -18.29 -1.56
CA GLU A 868 -7.15 -18.63 -2.61
C GLU A 868 -8.03 -17.42 -2.93
N ILE A 869 -8.57 -17.39 -4.14
CA ILE A 869 -9.47 -16.35 -4.63
C ILE A 869 -10.79 -17.03 -5.00
N PHE A 870 -11.89 -16.47 -4.52
CA PHE A 870 -13.21 -16.79 -5.03
C PHE A 870 -13.51 -15.92 -6.24
N ASN A 871 -13.51 -16.52 -7.42
CA ASN A 871 -13.82 -15.85 -8.67
C ASN A 871 -15.34 -15.71 -8.84
N ALA A 872 -15.93 -14.66 -8.23
CA ALA A 872 -17.37 -14.40 -8.34
C ALA A 872 -17.79 -14.01 -9.76
N VAL A 873 -16.85 -13.54 -10.58
CA VAL A 873 -17.05 -13.24 -12.00
C VAL A 873 -17.34 -14.52 -12.77
N GLY A 874 -16.68 -15.62 -12.43
CA GLY A 874 -16.87 -16.94 -13.02
C GLY A 874 -18.30 -17.47 -12.90
N ILE A 875 -19.03 -17.10 -11.83
CA ILE A 875 -20.46 -17.48 -11.69
C ILE A 875 -21.27 -17.00 -12.90
N GLY A 876 -21.03 -15.77 -13.38
CA GLY A 876 -21.69 -15.23 -14.56
C GLY A 876 -21.06 -15.66 -15.88
N ASN A 877 -19.73 -15.67 -15.97
CA ASN A 877 -18.99 -15.84 -17.21
C ASN A 877 -18.57 -17.29 -17.52
N GLU A 878 -18.88 -18.24 -16.62
CA GLU A 878 -18.72 -19.69 -16.82
C GLU A 878 -19.95 -20.47 -16.33
N GLY A 879 -20.98 -19.78 -15.86
CA GLY A 879 -22.22 -20.38 -15.40
C GLY A 879 -23.10 -20.89 -16.51
N MET A 880 -22.95 -20.34 -17.72
CA MET A 880 -23.67 -20.77 -18.93
C MET A 880 -25.19 -20.82 -18.80
N ALA A 881 -25.74 -19.91 -17.97
CA ALA A 881 -27.13 -19.88 -17.56
C ALA A 881 -28.01 -18.86 -18.31
N SER A 882 -27.38 -17.93 -19.05
CA SER A 882 -28.06 -16.79 -19.66
C SER A 882 -27.43 -16.38 -20.98
N ALA A 883 -28.12 -15.55 -21.76
CA ALA A 883 -27.60 -14.96 -22.99
C ALA A 883 -26.60 -13.84 -22.66
N HIS A 884 -25.55 -14.18 -21.91
CA HIS A 884 -24.38 -13.35 -21.65
C HIS A 884 -23.16 -13.97 -22.30
N ASN A 885 -22.20 -13.13 -22.69
CA ASN A 885 -20.94 -13.67 -23.18
C ASN A 885 -20.20 -14.42 -22.07
N GLN A 886 -19.40 -15.39 -22.44
CA GLN A 886 -18.69 -16.29 -21.55
C GLN A 886 -17.19 -16.22 -21.79
N THR A 887 -16.39 -16.69 -20.82
CA THR A 887 -14.95 -16.90 -21.03
C THR A 887 -14.71 -17.99 -22.06
N ALA A 888 -13.56 -17.96 -22.73
CA ALA A 888 -13.20 -18.96 -23.75
C ALA A 888 -13.08 -20.39 -23.17
N SER A 889 -12.96 -20.54 -21.84
CA SER A 889 -12.96 -21.84 -21.14
C SER A 889 -14.21 -22.67 -21.43
N VAL A 890 -15.38 -22.04 -21.66
CA VAL A 890 -16.65 -22.77 -21.96
C VAL A 890 -16.66 -23.47 -23.33
N LYS A 891 -15.65 -23.24 -24.17
CA LYS A 891 -15.45 -24.05 -25.38
C LYS A 891 -15.25 -25.53 -25.04
N TYR A 892 -14.75 -25.81 -23.85
CA TYR A 892 -14.49 -27.17 -23.32
C TYR A 892 -15.65 -27.70 -22.47
N ARG A 893 -16.86 -27.14 -22.58
CA ARG A 893 -18.07 -27.62 -21.91
C ARG A 893 -18.42 -29.04 -22.28
N TRP A 894 -19.16 -29.69 -21.42
CA TRP A 894 -19.70 -31.00 -21.71
C TRP A 894 -20.76 -30.92 -22.83
N THR A 895 -20.57 -31.69 -23.92
CA THR A 895 -21.46 -31.81 -25.07
C THR A 895 -21.85 -33.26 -25.34
N GLY A 896 -21.44 -34.20 -24.48
CA GLY A 896 -21.68 -35.62 -24.54
C GLY A 896 -20.71 -36.41 -23.68
N TYR A 897 -20.96 -37.70 -23.56
CA TYR A 897 -20.14 -38.59 -22.73
C TYR A 897 -18.63 -38.43 -23.00
N GLY A 898 -17.86 -38.18 -21.94
CA GLY A 898 -16.39 -38.08 -21.99
C GLY A 898 -15.83 -36.78 -22.58
N THR A 899 -16.65 -35.82 -23.01
CA THR A 899 -16.17 -34.57 -23.62
C THR A 899 -15.64 -33.57 -22.58
N SER A 900 -16.13 -33.61 -21.34
CA SER A 900 -15.64 -32.80 -20.23
C SER A 900 -15.87 -33.50 -18.88
N THR A 901 -14.96 -33.24 -17.92
CA THR A 901 -15.08 -33.71 -16.54
C THR A 901 -15.13 -32.57 -15.54
N SER A 902 -15.00 -31.30 -16.00
CA SER A 902 -14.90 -30.11 -15.13
C SER A 902 -15.82 -28.97 -15.55
N MET A 903 -16.07 -28.78 -16.85
CA MET A 903 -16.95 -27.74 -17.37
C MET A 903 -18.31 -28.35 -17.71
N PRO A 904 -19.42 -27.94 -17.05
CA PRO A 904 -20.73 -28.54 -17.22
C PRO A 904 -21.33 -28.28 -18.63
N ARG A 905 -22.46 -28.88 -18.92
CA ARG A 905 -23.29 -28.55 -20.08
C ARG A 905 -23.87 -27.14 -19.94
N ALA A 906 -24.05 -26.47 -21.07
CA ALA A 906 -24.74 -25.18 -21.14
C ALA A 906 -26.26 -25.39 -21.15
N VAL A 907 -27.01 -24.77 -20.22
CA VAL A 907 -28.48 -24.85 -20.19
C VAL A 907 -29.03 -23.51 -19.75
N TYR A 908 -29.93 -22.91 -20.53
CA TYR A 908 -30.57 -21.66 -20.20
C TYR A 908 -31.36 -21.79 -18.90
N GLY A 909 -31.17 -20.82 -17.97
CA GLY A 909 -31.82 -20.81 -16.66
C GLY A 909 -31.12 -21.68 -15.61
N ASP A 910 -30.07 -22.43 -15.95
CA ASP A 910 -29.27 -23.27 -15.02
C ASP A 910 -30.15 -24.12 -14.06
N PRO A 911 -31.02 -25.00 -14.58
CA PRO A 911 -32.04 -25.67 -13.76
C PRO A 911 -31.44 -26.65 -12.70
N ASN A 912 -30.17 -27.06 -12.85
CA ASN A 912 -29.43 -27.85 -11.85
C ASN A 912 -28.64 -27.00 -10.87
N HIS A 913 -28.66 -25.64 -11.06
CA HIS A 913 -27.84 -24.71 -10.28
C HIS A 913 -26.33 -25.04 -10.33
N ASN A 914 -25.79 -25.35 -11.54
CA ASN A 914 -24.38 -25.62 -11.76
C ASN A 914 -23.49 -24.43 -11.38
N ALA A 915 -24.02 -23.20 -11.45
CA ALA A 915 -23.37 -21.94 -11.09
C ALA A 915 -23.49 -21.58 -9.59
N ARG A 916 -24.02 -22.50 -8.74
CA ARG A 916 -24.09 -22.22 -7.28
C ARG A 916 -22.68 -22.03 -6.69
N ILE A 917 -22.62 -21.28 -5.58
CA ILE A 917 -21.37 -21.00 -4.85
C ILE A 917 -20.72 -22.33 -4.46
N SER A 918 -19.58 -22.66 -5.06
CA SER A 918 -18.86 -23.93 -4.88
C SER A 918 -17.35 -23.73 -5.05
N ASP A 919 -16.60 -24.77 -4.70
CA ASP A 919 -15.14 -24.82 -4.89
C ASP A 919 -14.71 -24.74 -6.37
N ARG A 920 -15.63 -24.94 -7.33
CA ARG A 920 -15.40 -24.73 -8.75
C ARG A 920 -14.89 -23.32 -9.05
N PHE A 921 -15.32 -22.32 -8.29
CA PHE A 921 -14.95 -20.91 -8.45
C PHE A 921 -13.84 -20.47 -7.50
N VAL A 922 -13.24 -21.42 -6.75
CA VAL A 922 -12.09 -21.15 -5.89
C VAL A 922 -10.82 -21.45 -6.65
N GLU A 923 -10.00 -20.43 -6.86
CA GLU A 923 -8.76 -20.53 -7.63
C GLU A 923 -7.54 -20.21 -6.75
N ASN A 924 -6.37 -20.68 -7.17
CA ASN A 924 -5.11 -20.37 -6.50
C ASN A 924 -4.73 -18.90 -6.73
N GLY A 925 -4.72 -18.10 -5.66
CA GLY A 925 -4.36 -16.68 -5.68
C GLY A 925 -2.86 -16.40 -5.59
N SER A 926 -2.02 -17.43 -5.55
CA SER A 926 -0.56 -17.25 -5.47
C SER A 926 0.01 -16.61 -6.74
N TYR A 927 0.97 -15.72 -6.57
CA TYR A 927 1.67 -15.10 -7.70
C TYR A 927 3.10 -14.70 -7.37
N LEU A 928 3.92 -14.57 -8.42
CA LEU A 928 5.22 -13.90 -8.41
C LEU A 928 5.22 -12.79 -9.47
N ARG A 929 5.52 -11.56 -9.06
CA ARG A 929 5.52 -10.40 -9.94
C ARG A 929 6.89 -9.76 -10.02
N VAL A 930 7.36 -9.47 -11.24
CA VAL A 930 8.43 -8.50 -11.49
C VAL A 930 7.78 -7.12 -11.36
N LYS A 931 7.81 -6.58 -10.15
CA LYS A 931 7.04 -5.38 -9.78
C LYS A 931 7.64 -4.12 -10.40
N ASN A 932 8.97 -4.00 -10.42
CA ASN A 932 9.65 -2.85 -10.99
C ASN A 932 11.01 -3.23 -11.57
N ILE A 933 11.33 -2.65 -12.73
CA ILE A 933 12.68 -2.63 -13.33
C ILE A 933 12.97 -1.17 -13.68
N THR A 934 13.98 -0.58 -13.05
CA THR A 934 14.39 0.81 -13.33
C THR A 934 15.86 0.85 -13.71
N LEU A 935 16.16 1.44 -14.87
CA LEU A 935 17.50 1.73 -15.33
C LEU A 935 17.73 3.23 -15.34
N GLY A 936 18.66 3.70 -14.53
CA GLY A 936 19.03 5.10 -14.40
C GLY A 936 20.45 5.40 -14.87
N TYR A 937 20.70 6.65 -15.23
CA TYR A 937 22.03 7.18 -15.48
C TYR A 937 22.16 8.57 -14.85
N THR A 938 23.15 8.69 -13.96
CA THR A 938 23.52 9.95 -13.32
C THR A 938 24.72 10.55 -14.06
N PHE A 939 24.53 11.77 -14.56
CA PHE A 939 25.57 12.47 -15.33
C PHE A 939 26.75 12.86 -14.43
N PRO A 940 28.01 12.75 -14.93
CA PRO A 940 29.18 13.19 -14.20
C PRO A 940 29.15 14.67 -13.88
N LYS A 941 29.53 15.04 -12.65
CA LYS A 941 29.57 16.45 -12.19
C LYS A 941 30.41 17.36 -13.09
N THR A 942 31.44 16.82 -13.74
CA THR A 942 32.32 17.55 -14.65
C THR A 942 31.60 18.11 -15.88
N LEU A 943 30.59 17.40 -16.39
CA LEU A 943 29.74 17.85 -17.49
C LEU A 943 28.72 18.90 -17.03
N LEU A 944 28.16 18.73 -15.83
CA LEU A 944 27.08 19.54 -15.29
C LEU A 944 27.55 20.89 -14.76
N LYS A 945 28.79 20.99 -14.32
CA LYS A 945 29.37 22.22 -13.72
C LYS A 945 29.31 23.43 -14.65
N LYS A 946 29.38 23.20 -15.97
CA LYS A 946 29.27 24.29 -16.98
C LYS A 946 27.86 24.89 -17.05
N ALA A 947 26.83 24.16 -16.64
CA ALA A 947 25.43 24.56 -16.63
C ALA A 947 24.92 24.96 -15.24
N ASN A 948 25.80 25.06 -14.22
CA ASN A 948 25.43 25.29 -12.82
C ASN A 948 24.42 24.26 -12.27
N ILE A 949 24.51 23.00 -12.70
CA ILE A 949 23.69 21.89 -12.25
C ILE A 949 24.52 21.03 -11.29
N ASP A 950 24.03 20.82 -10.08
CA ASP A 950 24.69 19.99 -9.06
C ASP A 950 24.61 18.51 -9.39
N SER A 951 23.43 18.06 -9.83
CA SER A 951 23.22 16.68 -10.30
C SER A 951 22.10 16.61 -11.33
N ALA A 952 22.22 15.68 -12.27
CA ALA A 952 21.20 15.34 -13.25
C ALA A 952 21.14 13.81 -13.39
N ARG A 953 19.94 13.23 -13.36
CA ARG A 953 19.68 11.80 -13.59
C ARG A 953 18.53 11.65 -14.57
N ILE A 954 18.69 10.76 -15.54
CA ILE A 954 17.64 10.27 -16.42
C ILE A 954 17.39 8.79 -16.08
N PHE A 955 16.13 8.36 -16.11
CA PHE A 955 15.81 6.95 -15.90
C PHE A 955 14.65 6.48 -16.77
N LEU A 956 14.66 5.18 -17.06
CA LEU A 956 13.57 4.43 -17.66
C LEU A 956 13.10 3.40 -16.64
N SER A 957 11.80 3.26 -16.49
CA SER A 957 11.20 2.31 -15.56
C SER A 957 10.06 1.52 -16.21
N CYS A 958 9.94 0.26 -15.85
CA CYS A 958 8.80 -0.59 -16.17
C CYS A 958 8.21 -1.14 -14.87
N GLU A 959 6.98 -0.74 -14.55
CA GLU A 959 6.23 -1.24 -13.40
C GLU A 959 5.27 -2.35 -13.84
N ASN A 960 5.09 -3.37 -12.98
CA ASN A 960 4.28 -4.57 -13.25
C ASN A 960 4.70 -5.26 -14.55
N ALA A 961 6.02 -5.43 -14.76
CA ALA A 961 6.59 -5.91 -16.01
C ALA A 961 6.10 -7.32 -16.38
N LEU A 962 5.96 -8.21 -15.38
CA LEU A 962 5.49 -9.58 -15.56
C LEU A 962 4.83 -10.09 -14.28
N THR A 963 3.69 -10.77 -14.41
CA THR A 963 3.04 -11.51 -13.33
C THR A 963 2.94 -12.99 -13.72
N LEU A 964 3.45 -13.86 -12.87
CA LEU A 964 3.33 -15.33 -13.00
C LEU A 964 2.29 -15.78 -11.97
N THR A 965 1.17 -16.29 -12.45
CA THR A 965 0.04 -16.75 -11.61
C THR A 965 -0.77 -17.81 -12.38
N ASN A 966 -1.52 -18.61 -11.65
CA ASN A 966 -2.51 -19.54 -12.21
C ASN A 966 -3.95 -18.97 -12.12
N TYR A 967 -4.11 -17.77 -11.57
CA TYR A 967 -5.40 -17.13 -11.50
C TYR A 967 -5.90 -16.71 -12.89
N SER A 968 -7.18 -16.99 -13.18
CA SER A 968 -7.77 -16.80 -14.52
C SER A 968 -8.30 -15.38 -14.77
N GLY A 969 -8.57 -14.58 -13.71
CA GLY A 969 -9.09 -13.22 -13.81
C GLY A 969 -8.02 -12.18 -14.20
N PHE A 970 -8.39 -10.88 -14.16
CA PHE A 970 -7.51 -9.79 -14.59
C PHE A 970 -6.22 -9.68 -13.78
N ASP A 971 -6.28 -9.86 -12.47
CA ASP A 971 -5.12 -9.78 -11.57
C ASP A 971 -5.39 -10.54 -10.25
N PRO A 972 -4.40 -11.25 -9.68
CA PRO A 972 -4.58 -11.96 -8.40
C PRO A 972 -4.62 -11.03 -7.18
N GLU A 973 -4.30 -9.74 -7.29
CA GLU A 973 -4.46 -8.76 -6.21
C GLU A 973 -5.91 -8.28 -6.12
N VAL A 974 -6.83 -9.19 -5.82
CA VAL A 974 -8.23 -8.88 -5.52
C VAL A 974 -8.37 -8.25 -4.14
N GLY A 975 -9.56 -7.78 -3.76
CA GLY A 975 -9.82 -7.20 -2.45
C GLY A 975 -9.40 -8.08 -1.27
N ILE A 976 -9.32 -7.48 -0.07
CA ILE A 976 -8.85 -8.14 1.17
C ILE A 976 -9.70 -9.37 1.56
N ASN A 977 -10.93 -9.46 1.10
CA ASN A 977 -11.82 -10.60 1.32
C ASN A 977 -11.54 -11.78 0.36
N GLY A 978 -10.62 -11.62 -0.58
CA GLY A 978 -10.25 -12.63 -1.56
C GLY A 978 -11.31 -12.92 -2.61
N ILE A 979 -12.28 -12.03 -2.82
CA ILE A 979 -13.35 -12.21 -3.80
C ILE A 979 -13.11 -11.26 -4.98
N ASP A 980 -13.08 -11.80 -6.20
CA ASP A 980 -13.07 -10.99 -7.42
C ASP A 980 -14.49 -10.63 -7.85
N TRP A 981 -14.82 -9.33 -7.78
CA TRP A 981 -16.05 -8.72 -8.23
C TRP A 981 -15.88 -7.91 -9.53
N ASN A 982 -14.97 -8.28 -10.43
CA ASN A 982 -14.54 -7.46 -11.57
C ASN A 982 -13.74 -6.22 -11.13
N ILE A 983 -12.54 -6.44 -10.61
CA ILE A 983 -11.62 -5.37 -10.23
C ILE A 983 -11.19 -4.52 -11.44
N TYR A 984 -10.79 -3.27 -11.18
CA TYR A 984 -10.15 -2.43 -12.20
C TYR A 984 -8.86 -3.12 -12.68
N PRO A 985 -8.65 -3.30 -14.01
CA PRO A 985 -7.49 -4.03 -14.51
C PRO A 985 -6.17 -3.36 -14.13
N LEU A 986 -5.19 -4.15 -13.69
CA LEU A 986 -3.87 -3.62 -13.36
C LEU A 986 -3.14 -3.16 -14.63
N SER A 987 -2.37 -2.08 -14.53
CA SER A 987 -1.60 -1.54 -15.63
C SER A 987 -0.12 -1.90 -15.55
N ARG A 988 0.47 -2.23 -16.72
CA ARG A 988 1.91 -2.18 -16.96
C ARG A 988 2.28 -0.76 -17.35
N THR A 989 3.19 -0.16 -16.58
CA THR A 989 3.53 1.27 -16.73
C THR A 989 4.97 1.42 -17.18
N PHE A 990 5.18 2.07 -18.33
CA PHE A 990 6.51 2.45 -18.81
C PHE A 990 6.72 3.93 -18.58
N SER A 991 7.76 4.28 -17.83
CA SER A 991 8.05 5.66 -17.42
C SER A 991 9.41 6.14 -17.93
N LEU A 992 9.47 7.41 -18.30
CA LEU A 992 10.70 8.16 -18.51
C LEU A 992 10.74 9.29 -17.47
N GLY A 993 11.82 9.36 -16.69
CA GLY A 993 11.96 10.40 -15.67
C GLY A 993 13.27 11.18 -15.78
N LEU A 994 13.20 12.44 -15.34
CA LEU A 994 14.30 13.38 -15.28
C LEU A 994 14.35 14.02 -13.90
N ASN A 995 15.52 14.01 -13.26
CA ASN A 995 15.75 14.66 -11.97
C ASN A 995 16.92 15.62 -12.10
N PHE A 996 16.71 16.89 -11.76
CA PHE A 996 17.74 17.93 -11.76
C PHE A 996 17.82 18.58 -10.38
N ASN A 997 19.05 18.86 -9.93
CA ASN A 997 19.31 19.68 -8.74
C ASN A 997 20.30 20.79 -9.13
N PHE A 998 19.93 22.03 -8.76
CA PHE A 998 20.67 23.25 -9.02
C PHE A 998 21.20 23.87 -7.76
#